data_b4b7e8b67517a956fb840af561f21011
#
_entry.id   b4b7e8b67517a956fb840af561f21011
#
_cell.length_a   1.000
_cell.length_b   1.000
_cell.length_c   1.000
_cell.angle_alpha   90.00
_cell.angle_beta   90.00
_cell.angle_gamma   90.00
#
_symmetry.space_group_name_H-M   'P 1'
#
loop_
_entity.id
_entity.type
_entity.pdbx_description
1 polymer ?
#
loop_
_entity_poly.entity_id
_entity_poly.type
_entity_poly.pdbx_seq_one_letter_code
_entity_poly.pdbx_strand_id
1 'polypeptide(L)'
;MRSKLLSWCASGVLLIWLGMLPCAEAAEVLILGKDGQISWEGDVESGVVFSAIDPEYRSPLDPTVTEIGNTPSKLIDFSSADFPGSILPGRVGDGENIATQISERGGRLTAPTVLDISDAQLRTTLDQLITASPNGRAFERKGNFVLGTLVVLDLGGRFGVNQLRFFPRNTVFPAPATPFQGDFLKNFEVSINDGVVLTQAGNPIWELYETQTNNKNAVTEINIDPPRLLRFLRLRATSSIPFEIEKLQVFGEGFFPTARYISPVIDMGSPANWGRLRWLQQLAGSANLVDMQIRSRSGSDPNPLAYTRKRVGLKDAEEISLSVNNPTEPLGRREYLRLPEKGGQSDEWERGSVRDDLANWSPWTSPYSIEDGTSAIGVPILSPGPRRYIQFRVDFLSEDLEASYALEQLSFDFTSPPLADEILGEVFPREVPAATDIPFVYALRADMTSGQIQGFDTLELTTGTRVKSIERIEILDGVGNAIIDHVFVTQDRPTVEDQVEIVSITDDGFVVRFPRVLENDSVLKVHFVSRVLSFSTTFEGRVLLLAEDAFQGVVAGDAALLDDADIPFKSDVTVLSPSVNSGSLVGALDVSTTVITPNGDSANDHLKMSYEILAVVGEAEVTVEIFNLAGQSVRRLFVGLADNGVYNTESQPGLSWDGRNDEGVLVPPGLYLLQVGVEGDARSSATVQPFGVAY
;
A
#
# COMPACT_ATOMS: atom_id res chain seq x y z
N MET A 1 -34.81 -1.84 -74.23
CA MET A 1 -36.30 -1.73 -74.44
C MET A 1 -36.88 -1.22 -73.14
N ARG A 2 -37.46 -0.02 -73.25
CA ARG A 2 -38.68 0.53 -72.59
C ARG A 2 -38.82 0.26 -71.09
N SER A 3 -39.17 1.21 -70.23
CA SER A 3 -39.60 2.61 -70.29
C SER A 3 -40.04 2.99 -68.86
N LYS A 4 -39.66 4.16 -68.42
CA LYS A 4 -40.36 5.24 -67.77
C LYS A 4 -41.54 4.85 -66.83
N LEU A 5 -41.51 5.40 -65.59
CA LEU A 5 -42.41 6.54 -65.28
C LEU A 5 -42.04 7.17 -63.91
N LEU A 6 -41.99 8.47 -63.94
CA LEU A 6 -41.90 9.39 -62.80
C LEU A 6 -43.17 9.34 -61.94
N SER A 7 -43.04 9.58 -60.64
CA SER A 7 -44.06 10.26 -59.85
C SER A 7 -43.36 11.04 -58.73
N TRP A 8 -43.52 12.35 -58.76
CA TRP A 8 -43.17 13.32 -57.72
C TRP A 8 -44.18 13.17 -56.58
N CYS A 9 -43.65 13.15 -55.34
CA CYS A 9 -44.36 13.69 -54.18
C CYS A 9 -43.38 14.41 -53.29
N ALA A 10 -43.54 15.71 -53.19
CA ALA A 10 -42.87 16.57 -52.24
C ALA A 10 -43.34 16.23 -50.82
N SER A 11 -42.45 16.02 -49.89
CA SER A 11 -42.79 16.07 -48.46
C SER A 11 -41.57 16.61 -47.69
N GLY A 12 -41.89 17.57 -46.85
CA GLY A 12 -40.99 18.47 -46.19
C GLY A 12 -39.87 17.81 -45.37
N VAL A 13 -38.72 18.43 -45.48
CA VAL A 13 -37.60 18.20 -44.60
C VAL A 13 -37.92 18.82 -43.25
N LEU A 14 -38.32 18.00 -42.28
CA LEU A 14 -38.35 18.36 -40.88
C LEU A 14 -36.91 18.14 -40.36
N LEU A 15 -36.11 19.23 -40.33
CA LEU A 15 -34.85 19.23 -39.60
C LEU A 15 -35.15 19.11 -38.11
N ILE A 16 -35.16 17.88 -37.61
CA ILE A 16 -35.01 17.64 -36.19
C ILE A 16 -33.59 17.95 -35.81
N TRP A 17 -33.41 19.12 -35.19
CA TRP A 17 -32.25 19.39 -34.39
C TRP A 17 -32.24 18.39 -33.23
N LEU A 18 -31.61 17.21 -33.40
CA LEU A 18 -31.11 16.46 -32.29
C LEU A 18 -29.99 17.31 -31.71
N GLY A 19 -30.29 18.03 -30.66
CA GLY A 19 -29.24 18.51 -29.75
C GLY A 19 -28.41 17.29 -29.37
N MET A 20 -27.13 17.33 -29.67
CA MET A 20 -26.15 16.43 -29.01
C MET A 20 -26.28 16.74 -27.52
N LEU A 21 -27.00 15.90 -26.82
CA LEU A 21 -26.80 15.71 -25.40
C LEU A 21 -25.33 15.26 -25.30
N PRO A 22 -24.49 15.89 -24.48
CA PRO A 22 -23.19 15.32 -24.20
C PRO A 22 -23.44 13.89 -23.69
N CYS A 23 -22.86 12.91 -24.35
CA CYS A 23 -22.75 11.57 -23.79
C CYS A 23 -22.15 11.76 -22.40
N ALA A 24 -22.86 11.34 -21.39
CA ALA A 24 -22.30 11.13 -20.07
C ALA A 24 -21.17 10.13 -20.24
N GLU A 25 -19.94 10.57 -20.07
CA GLU A 25 -18.78 9.67 -20.05
C GLU A 25 -18.83 8.96 -18.70
N ALA A 26 -19.14 7.66 -18.74
CA ALA A 26 -18.92 6.76 -17.63
C ALA A 26 -17.46 6.87 -17.16
N ALA A 27 -17.19 6.57 -15.89
CA ALA A 27 -15.81 6.54 -15.37
C ALA A 27 -14.93 5.73 -16.31
N GLU A 28 -13.84 6.35 -16.78
CA GLU A 28 -12.91 5.71 -17.69
C GLU A 28 -12.05 4.71 -16.92
N VAL A 29 -11.69 3.59 -17.55
CA VAL A 29 -10.81 2.56 -16.98
C VAL A 29 -9.49 2.59 -17.72
N LEU A 30 -8.40 2.75 -16.98
CA LEU A 30 -7.06 2.62 -17.50
C LEU A 30 -6.42 1.32 -17.01
N ILE A 31 -5.79 0.59 -17.93
CA ILE A 31 -5.22 -0.73 -17.68
C ILE A 31 -3.72 -0.70 -17.98
N LEU A 32 -2.91 -1.14 -17.00
CA LEU A 32 -1.48 -1.40 -17.12
C LEU A 32 -1.23 -2.90 -17.23
N GLY A 33 -0.28 -3.27 -18.07
CA GLY A 33 0.19 -4.64 -18.21
C GLY A 33 -0.46 -5.39 -19.34
N LYS A 34 -0.71 -6.68 -19.15
CA LYS A 34 -1.21 -7.58 -20.19
C LYS A 34 -2.54 -7.08 -20.76
N ASP A 35 -2.60 -6.96 -22.09
CA ASP A 35 -3.76 -6.50 -22.85
C ASP A 35 -4.23 -5.07 -22.49
N GLY A 36 -3.41 -4.31 -21.75
CA GLY A 36 -3.71 -2.94 -21.33
C GLY A 36 -3.28 -1.86 -22.32
N GLN A 37 -3.78 -0.64 -22.10
CA GLN A 37 -3.37 0.54 -22.88
C GLN A 37 -1.91 0.92 -22.60
N ILE A 38 -1.38 0.55 -21.43
CA ILE A 38 -0.02 0.85 -20.99
C ILE A 38 0.70 -0.45 -20.69
N SER A 39 1.83 -0.69 -21.36
CA SER A 39 2.69 -1.82 -21.02
C SER A 39 3.41 -1.62 -19.70
N TRP A 40 3.89 -2.69 -19.06
CA TRP A 40 4.68 -2.58 -17.83
C TRP A 40 5.94 -1.73 -18.00
N GLU A 41 6.53 -1.72 -19.18
CA GLU A 41 7.73 -0.94 -19.51
C GLU A 41 7.40 0.49 -19.99
N GLY A 42 6.12 0.83 -20.11
CA GLY A 42 5.64 2.08 -20.67
C GLY A 42 5.45 2.00 -22.18
N ASP A 43 4.62 2.88 -22.72
CA ASP A 43 4.35 2.95 -24.16
C ASP A 43 5.09 4.11 -24.80
N VAL A 44 6.02 3.81 -25.68
CA VAL A 44 6.79 4.78 -26.46
C VAL A 44 6.00 5.28 -27.69
N GLU A 45 4.98 4.54 -28.13
CA GLU A 45 4.27 4.82 -29.40
C GLU A 45 3.02 5.69 -29.23
N SER A 46 2.38 5.71 -28.06
CA SER A 46 1.09 6.42 -27.88
C SER A 46 1.20 7.94 -27.71
N GLY A 47 2.42 8.49 -27.64
CA GLY A 47 2.61 9.92 -27.38
C GLY A 47 2.30 10.36 -25.97
N VAL A 48 1.88 9.45 -25.10
CA VAL A 48 1.80 9.68 -23.66
C VAL A 48 3.22 9.69 -23.13
N VAL A 49 3.69 10.85 -22.73
CA VAL A 49 5.07 11.03 -22.23
C VAL A 49 5.13 10.46 -20.81
N PHE A 50 5.44 9.19 -20.71
CA PHE A 50 5.88 8.64 -19.44
C PHE A 50 7.28 9.19 -19.15
N SER A 51 7.41 9.99 -18.10
CA SER A 51 8.73 10.27 -17.58
C SER A 51 9.21 8.99 -16.92
N ALA A 52 10.12 8.26 -17.56
CA ALA A 52 10.81 7.17 -16.89
C ALA A 52 11.42 7.72 -15.60
N ILE A 53 11.23 7.01 -14.48
CA ILE A 53 11.96 7.31 -13.26
C ILE A 53 13.45 7.26 -13.60
N ASP A 54 14.19 8.20 -13.03
CA ASP A 54 15.62 8.26 -13.22
C ASP A 54 16.27 6.91 -12.85
N PRO A 55 16.94 6.22 -13.78
CA PRO A 55 17.64 4.96 -13.46
C PRO A 55 18.71 5.12 -12.37
N GLU A 56 19.08 6.34 -12.03
CA GLU A 56 19.98 6.63 -10.91
C GLU A 56 19.26 6.77 -9.57
N TYR A 57 17.91 6.83 -9.55
CA TYR A 57 17.14 6.82 -8.31
C TYR A 57 17.17 5.43 -7.67
N ARG A 58 18.13 5.27 -6.79
CA ARG A 58 18.18 4.16 -5.84
C ARG A 58 17.90 4.71 -4.47
N SER A 59 16.84 4.24 -3.84
CA SER A 59 16.66 4.55 -2.43
C SER A 59 17.89 4.09 -1.67
N PRO A 60 18.59 4.96 -0.93
CA PRO A 60 19.73 4.54 -0.11
C PRO A 60 19.36 3.48 0.94
N LEU A 61 18.06 3.36 1.24
CA LEU A 61 17.50 2.43 2.23
C LEU A 61 17.06 1.11 1.62
N ASP A 62 16.94 1.03 0.28
CA ASP A 62 16.45 -0.17 -0.40
C ASP A 62 17.19 -0.39 -1.73
N PRO A 63 18.32 -1.11 -1.70
CA PRO A 63 19.13 -1.38 -2.89
C PRO A 63 18.46 -2.34 -3.89
N THR A 64 17.30 -2.90 -3.54
CA THR A 64 16.55 -3.83 -4.40
C THR A 64 15.53 -3.12 -5.30
N VAL A 65 15.46 -1.79 -5.28
CA VAL A 65 14.56 -1.03 -6.15
C VAL A 65 14.95 -1.24 -7.61
N THR A 66 14.01 -1.79 -8.35
CA THR A 66 14.08 -1.94 -9.80
C THR A 66 13.32 -0.80 -10.45
N GLU A 67 13.97 -0.10 -11.35
CA GLU A 67 13.35 0.90 -12.21
C GLU A 67 12.97 0.28 -13.55
N ILE A 68 11.89 0.79 -14.14
CA ILE A 68 11.37 0.28 -15.38
C ILE A 68 12.35 0.50 -16.52
N GLY A 69 12.37 -0.49 -17.41
CA GLY A 69 12.95 -0.41 -18.74
C GLY A 69 14.46 -0.45 -18.79
N ASN A 70 15.17 -0.40 -17.66
CA ASN A 70 16.64 -0.34 -17.68
C ASN A 70 17.29 -0.94 -16.44
N THR A 71 16.76 -2.01 -15.89
CA THR A 71 17.41 -2.58 -14.73
C THR A 71 18.47 -3.58 -15.13
N PRO A 72 19.75 -3.20 -15.03
CA PRO A 72 20.85 -4.12 -15.21
C PRO A 72 20.81 -5.27 -14.20
N SER A 73 20.15 -5.04 -13.06
CA SER A 73 20.00 -6.03 -11.98
C SER A 73 19.02 -7.15 -12.28
N LYS A 74 18.15 -7.00 -13.29
CA LYS A 74 17.11 -7.99 -13.65
C LYS A 74 16.30 -8.52 -12.47
N LEU A 75 16.01 -7.66 -11.51
CA LEU A 75 15.23 -8.04 -10.32
C LEU A 75 13.75 -8.28 -10.64
N ILE A 76 13.25 -7.67 -11.71
CA ILE A 76 11.92 -7.94 -12.27
C ILE A 76 12.09 -8.61 -13.64
N ASP A 77 11.37 -9.71 -13.87
CA ASP A 77 11.23 -10.34 -15.15
C ASP A 77 9.96 -9.83 -15.85
N PHE A 78 10.14 -9.22 -17.04
CA PHE A 78 9.08 -8.74 -17.92
C PHE A 78 8.75 -9.72 -19.05
N SER A 79 9.50 -10.80 -19.16
CA SER A 79 9.51 -11.69 -20.32
C SER A 79 9.37 -13.17 -19.97
N SER A 80 8.77 -13.46 -18.81
CA SER A 80 8.58 -14.83 -18.36
C SER A 80 7.78 -15.65 -19.37
N ALA A 81 8.30 -16.82 -19.71
CA ALA A 81 7.61 -17.76 -20.59
C ALA A 81 6.43 -18.46 -19.86
N ASP A 82 6.56 -18.64 -18.54
CA ASP A 82 5.54 -19.29 -17.72
C ASP A 82 4.37 -18.33 -17.40
N PHE A 83 4.64 -17.01 -17.36
CA PHE A 83 3.68 -15.97 -17.06
C PHE A 83 3.71 -14.86 -18.13
N PRO A 84 3.30 -15.14 -19.38
CA PRO A 84 3.46 -14.21 -20.49
C PRO A 84 2.62 -12.94 -20.27
N GLY A 85 3.28 -11.77 -20.37
CA GLY A 85 2.67 -10.46 -20.19
C GLY A 85 2.58 -9.98 -18.74
N SER A 86 2.99 -10.81 -17.77
CA SER A 86 3.05 -10.45 -16.36
C SER A 86 4.41 -9.92 -15.96
N ILE A 87 4.47 -9.22 -14.84
CA ILE A 87 5.71 -8.90 -14.12
C ILE A 87 5.79 -9.74 -12.85
N LEU A 88 6.99 -10.21 -12.55
CA LEU A 88 7.29 -11.01 -11.36
C LEU A 88 8.77 -10.84 -10.98
N PRO A 89 9.17 -11.23 -9.75
CA PRO A 89 10.59 -11.29 -9.41
C PRO A 89 11.37 -12.16 -10.40
N GLY A 90 12.54 -11.71 -10.80
CA GLY A 90 13.44 -12.51 -11.62
C GLY A 90 13.84 -13.79 -10.87
N ARG A 91 14.30 -14.77 -11.64
CA ARG A 91 14.79 -16.04 -11.11
C ARG A 91 16.28 -16.18 -11.41
N VAL A 92 17.03 -16.72 -10.47
CA VAL A 92 18.42 -17.08 -10.70
C VAL A 92 18.47 -18.20 -11.74
N GLY A 93 19.18 -17.96 -12.85
CA GLY A 93 19.36 -18.96 -13.91
C GLY A 93 20.29 -20.09 -13.51
N ASP A 94 20.10 -21.27 -14.08
CA ASP A 94 20.96 -22.43 -13.84
C ASP A 94 22.43 -22.10 -14.12
N GLY A 95 23.28 -22.24 -13.11
CA GLY A 95 24.71 -21.92 -13.19
C GLY A 95 25.04 -20.43 -13.33
N GLU A 96 24.08 -19.54 -13.09
CA GLU A 96 24.31 -18.11 -13.10
C GLU A 96 25.15 -17.68 -11.88
N ASN A 97 26.22 -16.93 -12.16
CA ASN A 97 27.06 -16.36 -11.11
C ASN A 97 26.46 -15.03 -10.62
N ILE A 98 25.75 -15.06 -9.51
CA ILE A 98 25.09 -13.90 -8.87
C ILE A 98 26.09 -12.78 -8.54
N ALA A 99 27.36 -13.11 -8.26
CA ALA A 99 28.38 -12.14 -7.88
C ALA A 99 28.74 -11.15 -9.00
N THR A 100 28.47 -11.47 -10.26
CA THR A 100 28.84 -10.61 -11.41
C THR A 100 28.09 -9.28 -11.46
N GLN A 101 26.91 -9.21 -10.91
CA GLN A 101 26.03 -8.04 -10.96
C GLN A 101 25.83 -7.33 -9.61
N ILE A 102 26.65 -7.64 -8.63
CA ILE A 102 26.47 -7.08 -7.26
C ILE A 102 26.58 -5.56 -7.20
N SER A 103 27.47 -4.95 -8.00
CA SER A 103 27.64 -3.48 -8.03
C SER A 103 26.39 -2.77 -8.56
N GLU A 104 25.70 -3.38 -9.51
CA GLU A 104 24.47 -2.85 -10.09
C GLU A 104 23.31 -2.87 -9.08
N ARG A 105 23.36 -3.83 -8.14
CA ARG A 105 22.39 -3.98 -7.04
C ARG A 105 22.77 -3.23 -5.76
N GLY A 106 23.87 -2.44 -5.80
CA GLY A 106 24.37 -1.70 -4.63
C GLY A 106 25.21 -2.53 -3.67
N GLY A 107 25.49 -3.80 -4.02
CA GLY A 107 26.40 -4.65 -3.28
C GLY A 107 27.88 -4.36 -3.59
N ARG A 108 28.77 -5.02 -2.88
CA ARG A 108 30.22 -4.84 -3.06
C ARG A 108 31.04 -5.97 -2.46
N LEU A 109 32.24 -6.15 -2.97
CA LEU A 109 33.26 -6.97 -2.36
C LEU A 109 34.25 -6.07 -1.58
N THR A 110 34.56 -6.40 -0.33
CA THR A 110 35.47 -5.64 0.54
C THR A 110 36.45 -6.56 1.24
N ALA A 111 37.61 -6.01 1.63
CA ALA A 111 38.60 -6.71 2.45
C ALA A 111 39.07 -5.81 3.59
N PRO A 112 38.26 -5.65 4.65
CA PRO A 112 38.47 -4.63 5.68
C PRO A 112 39.76 -4.79 6.54
N THR A 113 40.34 -5.97 6.51
CA THR A 113 41.62 -6.23 7.24
C THR A 113 42.87 -5.97 6.41
N VAL A 114 42.72 -5.58 5.15
CA VAL A 114 43.83 -5.30 4.24
C VAL A 114 44.15 -3.81 4.30
N LEU A 115 45.26 -3.45 4.97
CA LEU A 115 45.67 -2.08 5.21
C LEU A 115 47.00 -1.72 4.51
N ASP A 116 47.62 -2.67 3.86
CA ASP A 116 48.93 -2.56 3.17
C ASP A 116 48.81 -2.17 1.69
N ILE A 117 47.60 -2.00 1.20
CA ILE A 117 47.29 -1.60 -0.18
C ILE A 117 46.37 -0.36 -0.10
N SER A 118 46.53 0.59 -1.02
CA SER A 118 45.65 1.74 -1.08
C SER A 118 44.19 1.35 -1.39
N ASP A 119 43.22 2.06 -0.85
CA ASP A 119 41.79 1.75 -1.03
C ASP A 119 41.37 1.66 -2.52
N ALA A 120 41.92 2.57 -3.35
CA ALA A 120 41.61 2.58 -4.78
C ALA A 120 42.16 1.32 -5.48
N GLN A 121 43.37 0.92 -5.17
CA GLN A 121 43.99 -0.28 -5.73
C GLN A 121 43.30 -1.54 -5.22
N LEU A 122 42.98 -1.59 -3.92
CA LEU A 122 42.27 -2.72 -3.32
C LEU A 122 40.89 -2.90 -3.98
N ARG A 123 40.11 -1.82 -4.11
CA ARG A 123 38.81 -1.85 -4.81
C ARG A 123 38.95 -2.41 -6.22
N THR A 124 39.84 -1.85 -7.05
CA THR A 124 40.08 -2.34 -8.42
C THR A 124 40.46 -3.82 -8.44
N THR A 125 41.23 -4.30 -7.50
CA THR A 125 41.61 -5.71 -7.40
C THR A 125 40.42 -6.59 -7.04
N LEU A 126 39.62 -6.18 -6.05
CA LEU A 126 38.46 -6.93 -5.59
C LEU A 126 37.35 -6.99 -6.66
N ASP A 127 37.08 -5.89 -7.36
CA ASP A 127 36.08 -5.84 -8.44
C ASP A 127 36.40 -6.84 -9.57
N GLN A 128 37.68 -7.16 -9.76
CA GLN A 128 38.10 -8.15 -10.76
C GLN A 128 37.79 -9.59 -10.36
N LEU A 129 37.66 -9.90 -9.06
CA LEU A 129 37.36 -11.25 -8.59
C LEU A 129 35.94 -11.69 -8.98
N ILE A 130 35.03 -10.75 -9.15
CA ILE A 130 33.61 -10.97 -9.41
C ILE A 130 33.23 -10.75 -10.88
N THR A 131 34.20 -10.45 -11.79
CA THR A 131 33.90 -10.37 -13.24
C THR A 131 33.59 -11.75 -13.83
N ALA A 132 32.84 -11.77 -14.93
CA ALA A 132 32.37 -13.00 -15.56
C ALA A 132 33.49 -13.96 -15.98
N SER A 133 34.62 -13.44 -16.49
CA SER A 133 35.74 -14.26 -17.01
C SER A 133 37.02 -14.03 -16.24
N PRO A 134 37.85 -15.08 -16.10
CA PRO A 134 39.22 -14.95 -15.62
C PRO A 134 40.03 -13.99 -16.51
N ASN A 135 40.89 -13.17 -15.87
CA ASN A 135 41.65 -12.14 -16.59
C ASN A 135 43.16 -12.11 -16.22
N GLY A 136 43.62 -13.12 -15.50
CA GLY A 136 45.04 -13.27 -15.08
C GLY A 136 45.43 -12.36 -13.89
N ARG A 137 44.47 -11.64 -13.29
CA ARG A 137 44.70 -10.80 -12.11
C ARG A 137 44.12 -11.46 -10.88
N ALA A 138 44.82 -11.44 -9.78
CA ALA A 138 44.40 -12.06 -8.55
C ALA A 138 44.56 -11.13 -7.35
N PHE A 139 43.74 -11.34 -6.35
CA PHE A 139 43.95 -10.83 -5.01
C PHE A 139 44.94 -11.73 -4.30
N GLU A 140 46.20 -11.25 -4.13
CA GLU A 140 47.31 -11.98 -3.54
C GLU A 140 47.56 -11.55 -2.11
N ARG A 141 47.82 -12.53 -1.23
CA ARG A 141 48.25 -12.28 0.17
C ARG A 141 49.53 -13.07 0.46
N LYS A 142 50.57 -12.36 0.86
CA LYS A 142 51.92 -12.91 1.10
C LYS A 142 52.53 -12.33 2.38
N GLY A 143 53.52 -13.03 2.91
CA GLY A 143 54.29 -12.58 4.10
C GLY A 143 53.42 -12.51 5.36
N ASN A 144 53.58 -11.43 6.14
CA ASN A 144 52.92 -11.26 7.46
C ASN A 144 51.41 -10.84 7.34
N PHE A 145 50.93 -10.62 6.15
CA PHE A 145 49.58 -10.07 5.89
C PHE A 145 48.54 -11.13 5.48
N VAL A 146 48.81 -12.41 5.73
CA VAL A 146 47.96 -13.53 5.29
C VAL A 146 46.95 -13.91 6.35
N LEU A 147 47.43 -14.21 7.56
CA LEU A 147 46.56 -14.65 8.66
C LEU A 147 45.55 -13.57 9.04
N GLY A 148 44.26 -13.99 9.09
CA GLY A 148 43.19 -13.10 9.46
C GLY A 148 42.66 -12.21 8.32
N THR A 149 43.17 -12.39 7.08
CA THR A 149 42.57 -11.71 5.91
C THR A 149 41.09 -12.04 5.81
N LEU A 150 40.28 -11.00 5.79
CA LEU A 150 38.83 -11.08 5.57
C LEU A 150 38.47 -10.61 4.16
N VAL A 151 37.67 -11.37 3.47
CA VAL A 151 36.97 -10.96 2.24
C VAL A 151 35.49 -11.05 2.52
N VAL A 152 34.79 -9.94 2.37
CA VAL A 152 33.35 -9.83 2.65
C VAL A 152 32.60 -9.45 1.38
N LEU A 153 31.67 -10.27 1.00
CA LEU A 153 30.78 -10.09 -0.15
C LEU A 153 29.39 -9.70 0.35
N ASP A 154 28.93 -8.52 -0.07
CA ASP A 154 27.53 -8.10 -0.01
C ASP A 154 26.93 -8.30 -1.39
N LEU A 155 25.93 -9.18 -1.51
CA LEU A 155 25.27 -9.48 -2.79
C LEU A 155 24.36 -8.34 -3.29
N GLY A 156 24.13 -7.31 -2.46
CA GLY A 156 23.24 -6.20 -2.78
C GLY A 156 21.77 -6.50 -2.54
N GLY A 157 21.44 -7.74 -2.17
CA GLY A 157 20.10 -8.24 -1.86
C GLY A 157 20.18 -9.66 -1.35
N ARG A 158 19.04 -10.22 -0.93
CA ARG A 158 18.90 -11.62 -0.53
C ARG A 158 18.72 -12.49 -1.77
N PHE A 159 19.38 -13.63 -1.84
CA PHE A 159 19.26 -14.61 -2.92
C PHE A 159 19.30 -16.02 -2.35
N GLY A 160 18.64 -16.96 -3.01
CA GLY A 160 18.77 -18.37 -2.72
C GLY A 160 20.15 -18.88 -3.16
N VAL A 161 21.10 -18.90 -2.24
CA VAL A 161 22.48 -19.31 -2.50
C VAL A 161 22.62 -20.80 -2.24
N ASN A 162 23.14 -21.54 -3.22
CA ASN A 162 23.42 -22.97 -3.13
C ASN A 162 24.92 -23.32 -3.23
N GLN A 163 25.77 -22.40 -3.75
CA GLN A 163 27.20 -22.67 -3.83
C GLN A 163 28.04 -21.39 -3.79
N LEU A 164 29.13 -21.43 -3.04
CA LEU A 164 30.28 -20.49 -3.10
C LEU A 164 31.45 -21.21 -3.75
N ARG A 165 32.04 -20.60 -4.79
CA ARG A 165 33.20 -21.14 -5.50
C ARG A 165 34.28 -20.09 -5.65
N PHE A 166 35.54 -20.49 -5.38
CA PHE A 166 36.70 -19.62 -5.62
C PHE A 166 37.93 -20.42 -6.04
N PHE A 167 38.83 -19.78 -6.80
CA PHE A 167 40.02 -20.42 -7.35
C PHE A 167 41.15 -19.41 -7.65
N PRO A 168 42.44 -19.86 -7.64
CA PRO A 168 43.60 -19.05 -8.00
C PRO A 168 43.70 -18.91 -9.53
N ARG A 169 44.70 -18.18 -10.01
CA ARG A 169 44.98 -18.06 -11.46
C ARG A 169 45.21 -19.40 -12.13
N ASN A 170 44.68 -19.52 -13.29
CA ASN A 170 44.98 -20.60 -14.22
C ASN A 170 46.01 -20.15 -15.26
N THR A 171 47.18 -19.75 -14.80
CA THR A 171 48.14 -19.05 -15.66
C THR A 171 49.49 -19.71 -15.75
N VAL A 172 49.57 -20.95 -15.40
CA VAL A 172 50.81 -21.69 -15.64
C VAL A 172 50.83 -22.01 -17.14
N PHE A 173 51.23 -21.01 -17.91
CA PHE A 173 51.51 -21.24 -19.34
C PHE A 173 52.99 -21.61 -19.50
N PRO A 174 53.32 -22.71 -20.11
CA PRO A 174 52.45 -23.72 -20.67
C PRO A 174 52.43 -25.00 -19.82
N ALA A 175 51.58 -25.14 -18.87
CA ALA A 175 51.49 -26.38 -18.11
C ALA A 175 50.11 -26.99 -18.16
N PRO A 176 49.75 -27.78 -19.17
CA PRO A 176 48.47 -28.43 -19.27
C PRO A 176 48.20 -29.48 -18.19
N ALA A 177 49.22 -29.89 -17.41
CA ALA A 177 49.08 -30.87 -16.35
C ALA A 177 48.63 -30.29 -14.99
N THR A 178 48.79 -28.97 -14.78
CA THR A 178 48.40 -28.27 -13.55
C THR A 178 47.71 -26.95 -13.93
N PRO A 179 46.41 -26.95 -14.22
CA PRO A 179 45.70 -25.81 -14.79
C PRO A 179 45.59 -24.63 -13.81
N PHE A 180 45.80 -24.81 -12.50
CA PHE A 180 45.74 -23.77 -11.47
C PHE A 180 47.05 -23.69 -10.72
N GLN A 181 47.37 -22.48 -10.20
CA GLN A 181 48.55 -22.26 -9.35
C GLN A 181 48.41 -22.97 -8.02
N GLY A 182 49.54 -23.32 -7.41
CA GLY A 182 49.56 -23.99 -6.11
C GLY A 182 49.27 -23.09 -4.91
N ASP A 183 49.21 -21.77 -5.12
CA ASP A 183 49.00 -20.74 -4.11
C ASP A 183 47.51 -20.52 -3.78
N PHE A 184 46.71 -21.56 -3.80
CA PHE A 184 45.30 -21.50 -3.41
C PHE A 184 45.13 -21.47 -1.89
N LEU A 185 44.01 -20.95 -1.42
CA LEU A 185 43.65 -20.82 0.00
C LEU A 185 43.49 -22.18 0.66
N LYS A 186 44.35 -22.54 1.59
CA LYS A 186 44.41 -23.88 2.21
C LYS A 186 43.69 -23.98 3.56
N ASN A 187 43.65 -22.90 4.30
CA ASN A 187 43.02 -22.85 5.63
C ASN A 187 42.10 -21.64 5.71
N PHE A 188 40.81 -21.88 5.90
CA PHE A 188 39.82 -20.81 5.90
C PHE A 188 38.56 -21.14 6.67
N GLU A 189 37.81 -20.11 6.99
CA GLU A 189 36.44 -20.16 7.48
C GLU A 189 35.54 -19.42 6.52
N VAL A 190 34.34 -19.96 6.30
CA VAL A 190 33.23 -19.27 5.61
C VAL A 190 32.13 -18.98 6.62
N SER A 191 31.69 -17.75 6.68
CA SER A 191 30.55 -17.32 7.47
C SER A 191 29.52 -16.70 6.56
N ILE A 192 28.26 -16.85 6.91
CA ILE A 192 27.11 -16.40 6.14
C ILE A 192 26.18 -15.53 6.98
N ASN A 193 25.35 -14.73 6.34
CA ASN A 193 24.28 -13.99 6.98
C ASN A 193 23.17 -13.70 5.93
N ASP A 194 21.92 -13.76 6.36
CA ASP A 194 20.73 -13.59 5.53
C ASP A 194 20.40 -12.12 5.18
N GLY A 195 21.06 -11.16 5.82
CA GLY A 195 20.77 -9.73 5.67
C GLY A 195 19.63 -9.21 6.58
N VAL A 196 18.98 -10.09 7.35
CA VAL A 196 17.93 -9.73 8.32
C VAL A 196 18.50 -9.66 9.73
N VAL A 197 19.30 -10.65 10.12
CA VAL A 197 19.91 -10.71 11.46
C VAL A 197 21.12 -9.80 11.53
N LEU A 198 20.87 -8.55 11.96
CA LEU A 198 21.87 -7.49 12.04
C LEU A 198 22.06 -7.00 13.48
N THR A 199 23.22 -6.40 13.75
CA THR A 199 23.44 -5.65 15.00
C THR A 199 22.63 -4.34 14.98
N GLN A 200 22.48 -3.69 16.14
CA GLN A 200 21.85 -2.37 16.24
C GLN A 200 22.50 -1.30 15.32
N ALA A 201 23.77 -1.46 14.97
CA ALA A 201 24.49 -0.59 14.03
C ALA A 201 24.36 -1.01 12.56
N GLY A 202 23.51 -2.00 12.24
CA GLY A 202 23.28 -2.49 10.88
C GLY A 202 24.35 -3.43 10.33
N ASN A 203 25.29 -3.92 11.17
CA ASN A 203 26.31 -4.86 10.73
C ASN A 203 25.81 -6.31 10.78
N PRO A 204 26.20 -7.19 9.82
CA PRO A 204 25.82 -8.59 9.83
C PRO A 204 26.27 -9.33 11.10
N ILE A 205 25.37 -10.10 11.71
CA ILE A 205 25.70 -11.09 12.74
C ILE A 205 26.04 -12.39 12.02
N TRP A 206 27.28 -12.81 12.11
CA TRP A 206 27.84 -13.88 11.31
C TRP A 206 27.55 -15.26 11.89
N GLU A 207 27.00 -16.14 11.08
CA GLU A 207 26.93 -17.58 11.33
C GLU A 207 28.14 -18.24 10.69
N LEU A 208 28.90 -19.05 11.46
CA LEU A 208 29.97 -19.87 10.91
C LEU A 208 29.36 -21.05 10.16
N TYR A 209 29.61 -21.13 8.84
CA TYR A 209 29.05 -22.17 8.00
C TYR A 209 30.05 -23.32 7.75
N GLU A 210 31.30 -23.01 7.38
CA GLU A 210 32.30 -23.99 6.98
C GLU A 210 33.66 -23.63 7.57
N THR A 211 34.44 -24.64 7.99
CA THR A 211 35.83 -24.51 8.41
C THR A 211 36.69 -25.53 7.69
N GLN A 212 37.69 -25.06 6.94
CA GLN A 212 38.67 -25.89 6.26
C GLN A 212 40.05 -25.66 6.82
N THR A 213 40.69 -26.75 7.30
CA THR A 213 42.05 -26.71 7.90
C THR A 213 43.13 -27.30 6.99
N ASN A 214 42.77 -27.96 5.91
CA ASN A 214 43.69 -28.55 4.96
C ASN A 214 43.00 -28.75 3.59
N ASN A 215 42.62 -27.64 2.95
CA ASN A 215 42.06 -27.69 1.60
C ASN A 215 43.16 -28.18 0.63
N LYS A 216 42.85 -29.17 -0.19
CA LYS A 216 43.75 -29.76 -1.21
C LYS A 216 43.35 -29.37 -2.64
N ASN A 217 42.22 -28.72 -2.81
CA ASN A 217 41.62 -28.40 -4.10
C ASN A 217 41.93 -26.94 -4.45
N ALA A 218 42.53 -26.72 -5.60
CA ALA A 218 42.74 -25.38 -6.15
C ALA A 218 41.41 -24.70 -6.47
N VAL A 219 40.46 -25.41 -7.07
CA VAL A 219 39.06 -24.99 -7.20
C VAL A 219 38.35 -25.44 -5.95
N THR A 220 38.00 -24.49 -5.12
CA THR A 220 37.26 -24.75 -3.88
C THR A 220 35.79 -24.46 -4.11
N GLU A 221 34.95 -25.47 -3.87
CA GLU A 221 33.49 -25.41 -3.95
C GLU A 221 32.89 -25.73 -2.60
N ILE A 222 32.07 -24.83 -2.09
CA ILE A 222 31.35 -24.96 -0.84
C ILE A 222 29.88 -24.97 -1.15
N ASN A 223 29.25 -26.14 -1.03
CA ASN A 223 27.83 -26.32 -1.30
C ASN A 223 27.05 -25.91 -0.06
N ILE A 224 25.94 -25.21 -0.32
CA ILE A 224 24.95 -24.80 0.68
C ILE A 224 23.67 -25.56 0.36
N ASP A 225 23.47 -26.67 1.06
CA ASP A 225 22.36 -27.61 0.86
C ASP A 225 21.63 -27.86 2.20
N PRO A 226 20.32 -27.57 2.30
CA PRO A 226 19.51 -26.92 1.26
C PRO A 226 19.94 -25.47 0.95
N PRO A 227 19.57 -24.92 -0.24
CA PRO A 227 19.81 -23.52 -0.56
C PRO A 227 19.26 -22.59 0.50
N ARG A 228 19.99 -21.53 0.81
CA ARG A 228 19.63 -20.57 1.85
C ARG A 228 19.49 -19.16 1.31
N LEU A 229 18.53 -18.42 1.82
CA LEU A 229 18.38 -16.99 1.56
C LEU A 229 19.53 -16.22 2.23
N LEU A 230 20.51 -15.79 1.46
CA LEU A 230 21.71 -15.10 1.94
C LEU A 230 21.90 -13.77 1.23
N ARG A 231 22.41 -12.79 1.99
CA ARG A 231 22.91 -11.51 1.46
C ARG A 231 24.39 -11.36 1.63
N PHE A 232 24.95 -11.82 2.75
CA PHE A 232 26.35 -11.62 3.06
C PHE A 232 27.11 -12.95 3.17
N LEU A 233 28.28 -13.01 2.53
CA LEU A 233 29.23 -14.10 2.67
C LEU A 233 30.58 -13.53 3.12
N ARG A 234 31.25 -14.20 4.03
CA ARG A 234 32.54 -13.81 4.55
C ARG A 234 33.53 -14.97 4.51
N LEU A 235 34.65 -14.76 3.83
CA LEU A 235 35.77 -15.68 3.76
C LEU A 235 36.91 -15.14 4.63
N ARG A 236 37.43 -15.96 5.55
CA ARG A 236 38.55 -15.62 6.46
C ARG A 236 39.67 -16.58 6.30
N ALA A 237 40.88 -16.10 6.02
CA ALA A 237 42.11 -16.92 6.06
C ALA A 237 42.53 -17.23 7.50
N THR A 238 42.72 -18.52 7.83
CA THR A 238 43.02 -18.98 9.20
C THR A 238 44.45 -19.47 9.37
N SER A 239 45.32 -19.30 8.35
CA SER A 239 46.75 -19.60 8.42
C SER A 239 47.59 -18.51 7.79
N SER A 240 48.91 -18.57 8.01
CA SER A 240 49.91 -17.68 7.41
C SER A 240 50.44 -18.19 6.06
N ILE A 241 49.82 -19.24 5.48
CA ILE A 241 50.21 -19.78 4.18
C ILE A 241 49.79 -18.78 3.09
N PRO A 242 50.75 -18.29 2.25
CA PRO A 242 50.42 -17.42 1.15
C PRO A 242 49.31 -17.99 0.24
N PHE A 243 48.41 -17.11 -0.26
CA PHE A 243 47.35 -17.50 -1.18
C PHE A 243 47.06 -16.40 -2.18
N GLU A 244 46.37 -16.81 -3.24
CA GLU A 244 45.72 -15.92 -4.19
C GLU A 244 44.28 -16.40 -4.53
N ILE A 245 43.44 -15.44 -4.92
CA ILE A 245 42.14 -15.69 -5.47
C ILE A 245 42.01 -14.89 -6.76
N GLU A 246 41.76 -15.53 -7.90
CA GLU A 246 41.48 -14.86 -9.15
C GLU A 246 39.97 -14.64 -9.33
N LYS A 247 39.17 -15.62 -8.93
CA LYS A 247 37.72 -15.55 -9.02
C LYS A 247 37.04 -15.99 -7.74
N LEU A 248 35.98 -15.25 -7.41
CA LEU A 248 35.02 -15.58 -6.38
C LEU A 248 33.63 -15.55 -7.05
N GLN A 249 32.94 -16.67 -7.03
CA GLN A 249 31.67 -16.90 -7.69
C GLN A 249 30.63 -17.36 -6.67
N VAL A 250 29.41 -16.91 -6.82
CA VAL A 250 28.28 -17.35 -6.01
C VAL A 250 27.19 -17.83 -6.96
N PHE A 251 26.71 -19.02 -6.74
CA PHE A 251 25.63 -19.62 -7.49
C PHE A 251 24.41 -19.79 -6.58
N GLY A 252 23.25 -19.83 -7.20
CA GLY A 252 22.02 -19.93 -6.47
C GLY A 252 20.89 -20.45 -7.35
N GLU A 253 19.70 -20.40 -6.82
CA GLU A 253 18.47 -20.83 -7.46
C GLU A 253 17.26 -20.10 -6.91
N GLY A 254 16.12 -20.24 -7.57
CA GLY A 254 14.84 -19.73 -7.14
C GLY A 254 14.58 -18.27 -7.50
N PHE A 255 13.42 -17.80 -7.14
CA PHE A 255 13.01 -16.41 -7.33
C PHE A 255 13.79 -15.46 -6.41
N PHE A 256 13.96 -14.24 -6.85
CA PHE A 256 14.48 -13.20 -5.96
C PHE A 256 13.47 -12.93 -4.83
N PRO A 257 13.89 -13.06 -3.57
CA PRO A 257 12.97 -12.99 -2.44
C PRO A 257 12.40 -11.60 -2.19
N THR A 258 13.04 -10.57 -2.75
CA THR A 258 12.54 -9.20 -2.72
C THR A 258 12.81 -8.54 -4.06
N ALA A 259 11.76 -7.97 -4.65
CA ALA A 259 11.87 -7.17 -5.86
C ALA A 259 10.84 -6.04 -5.83
N ARG A 260 11.17 -4.90 -6.40
CA ARG A 260 10.28 -3.74 -6.46
C ARG A 260 10.12 -3.30 -7.91
N TYR A 261 8.87 -3.15 -8.29
CA TYR A 261 8.48 -2.51 -9.52
C TYR A 261 7.90 -1.11 -9.20
N ILE A 262 8.32 -0.12 -9.95
CA ILE A 262 7.72 1.22 -9.93
C ILE A 262 7.25 1.53 -11.35
N SER A 263 5.96 1.86 -11.51
CA SER A 263 5.37 2.13 -12.82
C SER A 263 5.96 3.40 -13.46
N PRO A 264 5.88 3.57 -14.78
CA PRO A 264 6.02 4.88 -15.37
C PRO A 264 5.12 5.88 -14.68
N VAL A 265 5.48 7.16 -14.72
CA VAL A 265 4.56 8.22 -14.35
C VAL A 265 3.48 8.29 -15.43
N ILE A 266 2.24 8.06 -15.03
CA ILE A 266 1.09 8.09 -15.92
C ILE A 266 0.58 9.53 -15.98
N ASP A 267 0.59 10.14 -17.17
CA ASP A 267 0.06 11.48 -17.43
C ASP A 267 -1.36 11.37 -17.97
N MET A 268 -2.34 11.82 -17.20
CA MET A 268 -3.75 11.83 -17.58
C MET A 268 -4.11 12.95 -18.55
N GLY A 269 -3.14 13.82 -18.92
CA GLY A 269 -3.37 14.97 -19.80
C GLY A 269 -4.03 16.17 -19.11
N SER A 270 -4.91 15.94 -18.17
CA SER A 270 -5.59 16.93 -17.31
C SER A 270 -5.74 16.39 -15.89
N PRO A 271 -6.04 17.21 -14.88
CA PRO A 271 -6.37 16.73 -13.55
C PRO A 271 -7.50 15.69 -13.60
N ALA A 272 -7.34 14.60 -12.84
CA ALA A 272 -8.28 13.50 -12.77
C ALA A 272 -8.49 13.07 -11.31
N ASN A 273 -9.67 12.61 -11.01
CA ASN A 273 -10.00 11.92 -9.76
C ASN A 273 -9.83 10.42 -9.93
N TRP A 274 -9.33 9.80 -8.88
CA TRP A 274 -9.02 8.38 -8.84
C TRP A 274 -10.20 7.60 -8.31
N GLY A 275 -10.49 6.49 -9.00
CA GLY A 275 -11.51 5.56 -8.64
C GLY A 275 -11.03 4.36 -7.84
N ARG A 276 -11.45 3.20 -8.28
CA ARG A 276 -11.09 1.93 -7.66
C ARG A 276 -9.96 1.26 -8.40
N LEU A 277 -9.03 0.73 -7.65
CA LEU A 277 -7.90 -0.07 -8.12
C LEU A 277 -8.27 -1.55 -8.08
N ARG A 278 -7.96 -2.27 -9.16
CA ARG A 278 -8.11 -3.72 -9.28
C ARG A 278 -6.86 -4.30 -9.93
N TRP A 279 -6.57 -5.56 -9.63
CA TRP A 279 -5.48 -6.25 -10.31
C TRP A 279 -5.76 -7.73 -10.49
N LEU A 280 -5.10 -8.29 -11.50
CA LEU A 280 -5.07 -9.72 -11.76
C LEU A 280 -3.68 -10.24 -11.45
N GLN A 281 -3.63 -11.29 -10.65
CA GLN A 281 -2.39 -11.92 -10.23
C GLN A 281 -2.48 -13.43 -10.37
N GLN A 282 -1.34 -14.05 -10.60
CA GLN A 282 -1.16 -15.49 -10.56
C GLN A 282 -0.15 -15.84 -9.48
N LEU A 283 -0.28 -17.05 -8.94
CA LEU A 283 0.64 -17.57 -7.94
C LEU A 283 1.50 -18.68 -8.55
N ALA A 284 2.82 -18.53 -8.46
CA ALA A 284 3.78 -19.59 -8.65
C ALA A 284 4.12 -20.20 -7.27
N GLY A 285 4.03 -21.51 -7.12
CA GLY A 285 4.38 -22.18 -5.88
C GLY A 285 3.32 -22.06 -4.77
N SER A 286 3.75 -21.89 -3.50
CA SER A 286 2.90 -21.88 -2.31
C SER A 286 2.57 -20.47 -1.83
N ALA A 287 1.29 -20.20 -1.53
CA ALA A 287 0.82 -18.89 -1.08
C ALA A 287 1.28 -18.49 0.33
N ASN A 288 1.70 -19.44 1.17
CA ASN A 288 1.89 -19.18 2.60
C ASN A 288 3.12 -18.34 2.95
N LEU A 289 4.06 -18.17 2.02
CA LEU A 289 5.34 -17.51 2.25
C LEU A 289 5.60 -16.38 1.23
N VAL A 290 4.58 -15.95 0.52
CA VAL A 290 4.66 -14.88 -0.48
C VAL A 290 3.69 -13.75 -0.14
N ASP A 291 4.13 -12.53 -0.42
CA ASP A 291 3.32 -11.33 -0.28
C ASP A 291 3.57 -10.39 -1.47
N MET A 292 2.56 -9.60 -1.82
CA MET A 292 2.65 -8.58 -2.86
C MET A 292 1.95 -7.32 -2.39
N GLN A 293 2.69 -6.24 -2.26
CA GLN A 293 2.17 -4.97 -1.76
C GLN A 293 2.09 -3.95 -2.90
N ILE A 294 0.90 -3.51 -3.23
CA ILE A 294 0.66 -2.45 -4.21
C ILE A 294 0.39 -1.15 -3.47
N ARG A 295 0.99 -0.06 -3.96
CA ARG A 295 0.86 1.30 -3.44
C ARG A 295 0.71 2.27 -4.59
N SER A 296 0.14 3.44 -4.33
CA SER A 296 0.08 4.52 -5.31
C SER A 296 0.60 5.83 -4.75
N ARG A 297 0.89 6.77 -5.62
CA ARG A 297 1.10 8.18 -5.33
C ARG A 297 0.62 9.02 -6.49
N SER A 298 0.27 10.27 -6.26
CA SER A 298 -0.18 11.20 -7.27
C SER A 298 0.57 12.52 -7.20
N GLY A 299 0.64 13.24 -8.32
CA GLY A 299 1.40 14.47 -8.44
C GLY A 299 0.76 15.50 -9.34
N SER A 300 1.17 16.77 -9.16
CA SER A 300 0.77 17.92 -9.97
C SER A 300 1.73 18.21 -11.13
N ASP A 301 2.95 17.66 -11.08
CA ASP A 301 3.97 17.81 -12.12
C ASP A 301 4.50 16.44 -12.60
N PRO A 302 5.20 16.38 -13.75
CA PRO A 302 5.64 15.11 -14.33
C PRO A 302 6.83 14.46 -13.63
N ASN A 303 7.45 15.10 -12.63
CA ASN A 303 8.68 14.61 -12.02
C ASN A 303 8.52 14.32 -10.53
N PRO A 304 8.41 13.05 -10.12
CA PRO A 304 8.25 12.70 -8.71
C PRO A 304 9.52 12.89 -7.86
N LEU A 305 10.64 13.33 -8.46
CA LEU A 305 11.94 13.38 -7.82
C LEU A 305 12.48 14.82 -7.73
N ALA A 306 12.98 15.18 -6.57
CA ALA A 306 13.72 16.39 -6.32
C ALA A 306 15.23 16.11 -6.33
N TYR A 307 15.92 16.77 -7.25
CA TYR A 307 17.37 16.70 -7.36
C TYR A 307 18.02 17.79 -6.52
N THR A 308 19.15 17.48 -5.87
CA THR A 308 19.88 18.44 -5.09
C THR A 308 21.34 18.56 -5.54
N ARG A 309 21.96 19.69 -5.25
CA ARG A 309 23.39 19.95 -5.43
C ARG A 309 23.99 20.45 -4.13
N LYS A 310 25.27 20.23 -3.94
CA LYS A 310 26.01 20.71 -2.78
C LYS A 310 27.34 21.32 -3.17
N ARG A 311 27.89 22.20 -2.32
CA ARG A 311 29.19 22.82 -2.58
C ARG A 311 30.33 21.82 -2.37
N VAL A 312 31.27 21.80 -3.30
CA VAL A 312 32.47 20.97 -3.25
C VAL A 312 33.34 21.34 -2.05
N GLY A 313 33.85 20.33 -1.35
CA GLY A 313 34.84 20.46 -0.27
C GLY A 313 34.29 20.84 1.10
N LEU A 314 32.97 20.99 1.26
CA LEU A 314 32.31 21.19 2.55
C LEU A 314 31.76 19.88 3.06
N LYS A 315 32.20 19.45 4.26
CA LYS A 315 31.81 18.13 4.82
C LYS A 315 30.31 18.02 5.12
N ASP A 316 29.68 19.13 5.53
CA ASP A 316 28.27 19.22 5.88
C ASP A 316 27.61 20.32 5.03
N ALA A 317 27.86 20.29 3.70
CA ALA A 317 27.29 21.27 2.79
C ALA A 317 25.76 21.12 2.73
N GLU A 318 25.07 22.23 2.87
CA GLU A 318 23.63 22.30 2.63
C GLU A 318 23.29 21.85 1.21
N GLU A 319 22.31 20.95 1.08
CA GLU A 319 21.79 20.52 -0.21
C GLU A 319 20.78 21.50 -0.74
N ILE A 320 20.98 21.99 -1.96
CA ILE A 320 20.18 23.00 -2.61
C ILE A 320 19.44 22.35 -3.79
N SER A 321 18.11 22.44 -3.79
CA SER A 321 17.25 21.89 -4.84
C SER A 321 17.01 22.84 -6.03
N LEU A 322 17.66 24.02 -6.04
CA LEU A 322 17.49 25.03 -7.08
C LEU A 322 18.59 24.93 -8.15
N SER A 323 18.25 25.26 -9.38
CA SER A 323 19.14 25.31 -10.54
C SER A 323 20.36 26.21 -10.28
N VAL A 324 21.52 25.87 -10.84
CA VAL A 324 22.70 26.74 -10.86
C VAL A 324 22.48 27.93 -11.76
N ASN A 325 21.80 27.71 -12.90
CA ASN A 325 21.63 28.71 -13.95
C ASN A 325 20.43 29.62 -13.69
N ASN A 326 19.40 29.13 -13.00
CA ASN A 326 18.22 29.91 -12.62
C ASN A 326 17.80 29.59 -11.17
N PRO A 327 18.29 30.36 -10.18
CA PRO A 327 18.03 30.06 -8.76
C PRO A 327 16.57 30.13 -8.30
N THR A 328 15.64 30.46 -9.19
CA THR A 328 14.19 30.48 -8.91
C THR A 328 13.48 29.22 -9.41
N GLU A 329 14.18 28.36 -10.16
CA GLU A 329 13.64 27.12 -10.70
C GLU A 329 14.23 25.90 -9.99
N PRO A 330 13.50 24.78 -9.90
CA PRO A 330 14.04 23.52 -9.40
C PRO A 330 15.22 23.02 -10.25
N LEU A 331 16.15 22.31 -9.63
CA LEU A 331 17.26 21.66 -10.32
C LEU A 331 16.72 20.50 -11.16
N GLY A 332 16.71 20.68 -12.48
CA GLY A 332 16.25 19.66 -13.40
C GLY A 332 17.26 18.51 -13.57
N ARG A 333 16.77 17.31 -13.93
CA ARG A 333 17.56 16.10 -14.16
C ARG A 333 18.75 16.34 -15.10
N ARG A 334 18.56 17.01 -16.22
CA ARG A 334 19.64 17.29 -17.19
C ARG A 334 20.79 18.12 -16.60
N GLU A 335 20.46 19.06 -15.75
CA GLU A 335 21.46 19.90 -15.08
C GLU A 335 22.16 19.11 -13.98
N TYR A 336 21.42 18.35 -13.18
CA TYR A 336 21.94 17.44 -12.18
C TYR A 336 22.96 16.45 -12.76
N LEU A 337 22.65 15.79 -13.87
CA LEU A 337 23.55 14.84 -14.53
C LEU A 337 24.81 15.47 -15.10
N ARG A 338 24.84 16.79 -15.32
CA ARG A 338 26.05 17.51 -15.73
C ARG A 338 27.00 17.84 -14.56
N LEU A 339 26.46 17.82 -13.34
CA LEU A 339 27.29 18.00 -12.16
C LEU A 339 28.16 16.75 -11.94
N PRO A 340 29.42 16.90 -11.48
CA PRO A 340 30.25 15.77 -11.11
C PRO A 340 29.66 15.05 -9.89
N GLU A 341 29.76 13.72 -9.85
CA GLU A 341 29.37 12.92 -8.67
C GLU A 341 30.17 13.32 -7.44
N LYS A 342 31.46 13.57 -7.64
CA LYS A 342 32.37 14.11 -6.65
C LYS A 342 33.21 15.20 -7.32
N GLY A 343 33.02 16.42 -6.87
CA GLY A 343 33.70 17.57 -7.42
C GLY A 343 35.21 17.61 -7.09
N GLY A 344 35.99 18.06 -8.08
CA GLY A 344 37.42 18.36 -7.91
C GLY A 344 37.63 19.81 -7.42
N GLN A 345 38.90 20.21 -7.27
CA GLN A 345 39.27 21.58 -6.78
C GLN A 345 38.76 22.73 -7.67
N SER A 346 38.45 22.45 -8.94
CA SER A 346 37.96 23.45 -9.89
C SER A 346 36.42 23.53 -9.95
N ASP A 347 35.72 22.58 -9.34
CA ASP A 347 34.26 22.52 -9.38
C ASP A 347 33.66 23.28 -8.20
N GLU A 348 32.64 24.08 -8.45
CA GLU A 348 31.91 24.78 -7.40
C GLU A 348 30.84 23.89 -6.78
N TRP A 349 30.20 23.06 -7.60
CA TRP A 349 29.09 22.20 -7.25
C TRP A 349 29.36 20.74 -7.59
N GLU A 350 28.82 19.86 -6.78
CA GLU A 350 28.76 18.42 -7.02
C GLU A 350 27.33 17.92 -6.79
N ARG A 351 27.01 16.71 -7.24
CA ARG A 351 25.71 16.09 -7.04
C ARG A 351 25.41 15.94 -5.56
N GLY A 352 24.24 16.38 -5.14
CA GLY A 352 23.63 16.09 -3.86
C GLY A 352 22.76 14.82 -3.94
N SER A 353 21.90 14.66 -2.96
CA SER A 353 20.92 13.54 -2.95
C SER A 353 19.80 13.73 -3.98
N VAL A 354 19.22 12.61 -4.39
CA VAL A 354 17.93 12.58 -5.09
C VAL A 354 16.92 12.05 -4.08
N ARG A 355 15.76 12.68 -3.98
CA ARG A 355 14.71 12.32 -3.03
C ARG A 355 13.33 12.54 -3.64
N ASP A 356 12.28 12.00 -3.02
CA ASP A 356 10.90 12.26 -3.45
C ASP A 356 10.57 13.76 -3.35
N ASP A 357 9.88 14.29 -4.35
CA ASP A 357 9.37 15.66 -4.37
C ASP A 357 8.04 15.75 -3.62
N LEU A 358 8.11 15.90 -2.32
CA LEU A 358 6.92 16.00 -1.47
C LEU A 358 6.19 17.36 -1.58
N ALA A 359 6.72 18.32 -2.34
CA ALA A 359 6.02 19.58 -2.60
C ALA A 359 4.93 19.43 -3.68
N ASN A 360 5.19 18.60 -4.70
CA ASN A 360 4.30 18.42 -5.84
C ASN A 360 3.69 17.01 -5.90
N TRP A 361 4.24 16.05 -5.16
CA TRP A 361 3.81 14.66 -5.12
C TRP A 361 3.42 14.22 -3.71
N SER A 362 2.37 13.41 -3.61
CA SER A 362 2.05 12.76 -2.35
C SER A 362 3.11 11.71 -1.97
N PRO A 363 3.27 11.39 -0.69
CA PRO A 363 3.99 10.18 -0.32
C PRO A 363 3.28 8.94 -0.89
N TRP A 364 3.97 7.80 -0.90
CA TRP A 364 3.36 6.52 -1.20
C TRP A 364 2.29 6.18 -0.16
N THR A 365 1.15 5.67 -0.60
CA THR A 365 0.09 5.19 0.30
C THR A 365 0.55 4.01 1.14
N SER A 366 -0.22 3.63 2.16
CA SER A 366 -0.17 2.29 2.72
C SER A 366 -0.46 1.24 1.64
N PRO A 367 -0.04 -0.04 1.83
CA PRO A 367 -0.39 -1.11 0.89
C PRO A 367 -1.90 -1.27 0.81
N TYR A 368 -2.40 -1.53 -0.39
CA TYR A 368 -3.80 -1.90 -0.62
C TYR A 368 -4.04 -3.36 -0.20
N SER A 369 -5.24 -3.65 0.28
CA SER A 369 -5.69 -5.01 0.61
C SER A 369 -5.68 -5.90 -0.64
N ILE A 370 -5.03 -7.07 -0.57
CA ILE A 370 -4.99 -8.04 -1.68
C ILE A 370 -6.39 -8.60 -1.93
N GLU A 371 -7.13 -8.92 -0.89
CA GLU A 371 -8.47 -9.50 -1.00
C GLU A 371 -9.43 -8.55 -1.73
N ASP A 372 -9.44 -7.28 -1.34
CA ASP A 372 -10.30 -6.27 -1.95
C ASP A 372 -9.84 -5.92 -3.38
N GLY A 373 -8.55 -5.76 -3.61
CA GLY A 373 -7.99 -5.38 -4.90
C GLY A 373 -8.13 -6.44 -5.98
N THR A 374 -8.19 -7.73 -5.62
CA THR A 374 -8.45 -8.84 -6.54
C THR A 374 -9.95 -9.10 -6.73
N SER A 375 -10.81 -8.43 -5.96
CA SER A 375 -12.26 -8.52 -6.12
C SER A 375 -12.75 -7.80 -7.38
N ALA A 376 -13.94 -8.14 -7.85
CA ALA A 376 -14.57 -7.45 -8.98
C ALA A 376 -14.90 -5.97 -8.67
N ILE A 377 -15.09 -5.63 -7.40
CA ILE A 377 -15.38 -4.28 -6.94
C ILE A 377 -14.10 -3.44 -6.91
N GLY A 378 -12.99 -4.02 -6.44
CA GLY A 378 -11.71 -3.34 -6.24
C GLY A 378 -11.66 -2.48 -4.97
N VAL A 379 -10.49 -1.88 -4.71
CA VAL A 379 -10.20 -1.04 -3.55
C VAL A 379 -10.12 0.43 -3.95
N PRO A 380 -10.65 1.39 -3.19
CA PRO A 380 -10.50 2.81 -3.47
C PRO A 380 -9.02 3.23 -3.50
N ILE A 381 -8.64 4.07 -4.47
CA ILE A 381 -7.29 4.65 -4.51
C ILE A 381 -7.18 5.72 -3.43
N LEU A 382 -6.18 5.56 -2.55
CA LEU A 382 -5.94 6.45 -1.40
C LEU A 382 -5.06 7.67 -1.74
N SER A 383 -4.48 7.72 -2.94
CA SER A 383 -3.70 8.90 -3.37
C SER A 383 -4.61 10.11 -3.55
N PRO A 384 -4.19 11.32 -3.13
CA PRO A 384 -5.01 12.51 -3.28
C PRO A 384 -5.34 12.83 -4.74
N GLY A 385 -6.55 13.33 -4.97
CA GLY A 385 -7.04 13.85 -6.24
C GLY A 385 -7.87 15.12 -6.01
N PRO A 386 -8.12 15.93 -7.07
CA PRO A 386 -7.69 15.69 -8.45
C PRO A 386 -6.20 16.02 -8.69
N ARG A 387 -5.54 15.17 -9.45
CA ARG A 387 -4.13 15.34 -9.85
C ARG A 387 -3.96 14.90 -11.31
N ARG A 388 -2.97 15.45 -12.00
CA ARG A 388 -2.70 15.09 -13.40
C ARG A 388 -1.89 13.81 -13.53
N TYR A 389 -1.04 13.49 -12.56
CA TYR A 389 -0.09 12.39 -12.62
C TYR A 389 -0.36 11.37 -11.52
N ILE A 390 -0.25 10.08 -11.88
CA ILE A 390 -0.33 8.97 -10.93
C ILE A 390 0.80 7.97 -11.20
N GLN A 391 1.24 7.28 -10.16
CA GLN A 391 2.28 6.26 -10.24
C GLN A 391 2.00 5.14 -9.25
N PHE A 392 2.32 3.91 -9.64
CA PHE A 392 2.14 2.72 -8.82
C PHE A 392 3.49 2.09 -8.46
N ARG A 393 3.53 1.47 -7.30
CA ARG A 393 4.66 0.70 -6.80
C ARG A 393 4.16 -0.68 -6.39
N VAL A 394 4.88 -1.71 -6.79
CA VAL A 394 4.61 -3.10 -6.42
C VAL A 394 5.86 -3.67 -5.75
N ASP A 395 5.72 -4.08 -4.51
CA ASP A 395 6.76 -4.77 -3.75
C ASP A 395 6.39 -6.26 -3.71
N PHE A 396 7.25 -7.09 -4.29
CA PHE A 396 7.16 -8.54 -4.22
C PHE A 396 8.04 -9.04 -3.07
N LEU A 397 7.50 -9.91 -2.24
CA LEU A 397 8.17 -10.47 -1.08
C LEU A 397 7.98 -11.98 -1.06
N SER A 398 9.04 -12.74 -0.86
CA SER A 398 8.98 -14.19 -0.70
C SER A 398 10.03 -14.69 0.29
N GLU A 399 9.63 -15.63 1.12
CA GLU A 399 10.54 -16.44 1.97
C GLU A 399 10.69 -17.88 1.41
N ASP A 400 10.07 -18.16 0.26
CA ASP A 400 10.18 -19.43 -0.46
C ASP A 400 10.86 -19.18 -1.82
N LEU A 401 11.91 -19.95 -2.12
CA LEU A 401 12.68 -19.82 -3.35
C LEU A 401 11.90 -20.23 -4.61
N GLU A 402 10.89 -21.07 -4.47
CA GLU A 402 10.09 -21.60 -5.59
C GLU A 402 8.71 -20.93 -5.69
N ALA A 403 8.43 -19.94 -4.84
CA ALA A 403 7.14 -19.28 -4.82
C ALA A 403 7.25 -17.77 -5.06
N SER A 404 6.33 -17.22 -5.85
CA SER A 404 6.20 -15.79 -6.09
C SER A 404 4.82 -15.45 -6.66
N TYR A 405 4.38 -14.20 -6.50
CA TYR A 405 3.28 -13.65 -7.29
C TYR A 405 3.78 -13.16 -8.66
N ALA A 406 2.95 -13.36 -9.68
CA ALA A 406 3.06 -12.73 -10.98
C ALA A 406 1.86 -11.79 -11.17
N LEU A 407 2.13 -10.51 -11.38
CA LEU A 407 1.10 -9.49 -11.61
C LEU A 407 0.83 -9.39 -13.10
N GLU A 408 -0.37 -9.82 -13.54
CA GLU A 408 -0.77 -9.80 -14.95
C GLU A 408 -1.24 -8.42 -15.40
N GLN A 409 -2.06 -7.79 -14.58
CA GLN A 409 -2.75 -6.57 -14.93
C GLN A 409 -3.03 -5.74 -13.70
N LEU A 410 -2.96 -4.42 -13.83
CA LEU A 410 -3.42 -3.46 -12.87
C LEU A 410 -4.34 -2.48 -13.58
N SER A 411 -5.55 -2.31 -13.08
CA SER A 411 -6.54 -1.41 -13.69
C SER A 411 -7.12 -0.47 -12.64
N PHE A 412 -7.44 0.74 -13.06
CA PHE A 412 -8.09 1.69 -12.18
C PHE A 412 -9.09 2.57 -12.93
N ASP A 413 -10.15 2.93 -12.21
CA ASP A 413 -11.14 3.87 -12.69
C ASP A 413 -10.66 5.29 -12.43
N PHE A 414 -11.02 6.23 -13.30
CA PHE A 414 -10.77 7.64 -13.09
C PHE A 414 -11.85 8.51 -13.74
N THR A 415 -11.97 9.73 -13.27
CA THR A 415 -12.86 10.74 -13.82
C THR A 415 -12.07 11.96 -14.25
N SER A 416 -12.19 12.35 -15.52
CA SER A 416 -11.58 13.55 -16.08
C SER A 416 -12.56 14.20 -17.07
N PRO A 417 -12.89 15.51 -16.93
CA PRO A 417 -12.43 16.41 -15.87
C PRO A 417 -12.99 16.06 -14.49
N PRO A 418 -12.40 16.61 -13.38
CA PRO A 418 -12.83 16.33 -12.02
C PRO A 418 -14.22 16.92 -11.72
N LEU A 419 -14.84 16.48 -10.62
CA LEU A 419 -16.13 17.03 -10.17
C LEU A 419 -15.98 18.45 -9.61
N ALA A 420 -14.86 18.73 -8.94
CA ALA A 420 -14.44 20.03 -8.44
C ALA A 420 -12.92 20.12 -8.45
N ASP A 421 -12.35 21.32 -8.38
CA ASP A 421 -10.89 21.50 -8.23
C ASP A 421 -10.41 20.99 -6.87
N GLU A 422 -11.17 21.25 -5.82
CA GLU A 422 -10.96 20.70 -4.48
C GLU A 422 -12.30 20.62 -3.73
N ILE A 423 -12.44 19.66 -2.83
CA ILE A 423 -13.59 19.55 -1.93
C ILE A 423 -13.07 19.42 -0.52
N LEU A 424 -13.28 20.47 0.27
CA LEU A 424 -12.93 20.52 1.68
C LEU A 424 -14.10 20.05 2.53
N GLY A 425 -13.80 19.38 3.65
CA GLY A 425 -14.80 18.90 4.58
C GLY A 425 -14.41 19.07 6.02
N GLU A 426 -15.40 19.29 6.87
CA GLU A 426 -15.24 19.33 8.31
C GLU A 426 -16.50 18.89 9.04
N VAL A 427 -16.34 18.47 10.29
CA VAL A 427 -17.44 17.95 11.12
C VAL A 427 -17.52 18.66 12.46
N PHE A 428 -18.74 18.84 12.93
CA PHE A 428 -19.04 19.34 14.28
C PHE A 428 -20.16 18.50 14.92
N PRO A 429 -20.07 18.18 16.23
CA PRO A 429 -18.95 18.39 17.14
C PRO A 429 -17.80 17.39 16.94
N ARG A 430 -16.57 17.78 17.31
CA ARG A 430 -15.39 16.92 17.18
C ARG A 430 -15.03 16.13 18.43
N GLU A 431 -15.52 16.52 19.59
CA GLU A 431 -15.33 15.79 20.84
C GLU A 431 -16.68 15.38 21.42
N VAL A 432 -16.91 14.08 21.55
CA VAL A 432 -18.20 13.52 21.94
C VAL A 432 -18.02 12.37 22.95
N PRO A 433 -19.02 12.10 23.81
CA PRO A 433 -19.05 10.88 24.59
C PRO A 433 -19.26 9.66 23.68
N ALA A 434 -18.63 8.52 24.04
CA ALA A 434 -18.81 7.27 23.31
C ALA A 434 -20.23 6.72 23.45
N ALA A 435 -20.67 5.98 22.43
CA ALA A 435 -21.94 5.23 22.40
C ALA A 435 -23.19 6.07 22.71
N THR A 436 -23.10 7.37 22.48
CA THR A 436 -24.22 8.31 22.72
C THR A 436 -24.71 8.86 21.39
N ASP A 437 -26.04 8.97 21.23
CA ASP A 437 -26.64 9.62 20.07
C ASP A 437 -26.31 11.10 20.06
N ILE A 438 -25.51 11.54 19.11
CA ILE A 438 -25.02 12.91 18.97
C ILE A 438 -25.53 13.51 17.65
N PRO A 439 -26.10 14.71 17.65
CA PRO A 439 -26.36 15.44 16.43
C PRO A 439 -25.06 16.00 15.86
N PHE A 440 -24.71 15.57 14.63
CA PHE A 440 -23.58 16.02 13.87
C PHE A 440 -24.01 16.91 12.71
N VAL A 441 -23.11 17.82 12.34
CA VAL A 441 -23.16 18.55 11.09
C VAL A 441 -21.89 18.24 10.31
N TYR A 442 -22.03 17.74 9.10
CA TYR A 442 -20.92 17.56 8.16
C TYR A 442 -21.03 18.64 7.10
N ALA A 443 -20.02 19.49 7.01
CA ALA A 443 -19.96 20.58 6.05
C ALA A 443 -18.96 20.27 4.93
N LEU A 444 -19.32 20.61 3.69
CA LEU A 444 -18.48 20.54 2.52
C LEU A 444 -18.41 21.89 1.83
N ARG A 445 -17.24 22.27 1.34
CA ARG A 445 -17.06 23.41 0.44
C ARG A 445 -16.35 22.99 -0.83
N ALA A 446 -16.91 23.37 -1.97
CA ALA A 446 -16.40 23.03 -3.27
C ALA A 446 -15.65 24.22 -3.91
N ASP A 447 -14.37 24.05 -4.22
CA ASP A 447 -13.63 24.94 -5.12
C ASP A 447 -13.91 24.52 -6.56
N MET A 448 -14.47 25.45 -7.35
CA MET A 448 -14.88 25.24 -8.74
C MET A 448 -14.40 26.39 -9.64
N THR A 449 -13.15 26.82 -9.44
CA THR A 449 -12.55 27.97 -10.15
C THR A 449 -12.10 27.62 -11.56
N SER A 450 -11.69 26.37 -11.82
CA SER A 450 -11.34 25.93 -13.17
C SER A 450 -12.61 25.77 -14.03
N GLY A 451 -12.60 26.25 -15.25
CA GLY A 451 -13.74 26.11 -16.15
C GLY A 451 -13.98 24.70 -16.70
N GLN A 452 -13.28 23.69 -16.17
CA GLN A 452 -13.34 22.30 -16.62
C GLN A 452 -13.67 21.39 -15.43
N ILE A 453 -14.87 21.54 -14.90
CA ILE A 453 -15.39 20.74 -13.78
C ILE A 453 -16.78 20.19 -14.14
N GLN A 454 -17.13 19.06 -13.55
CA GLN A 454 -18.45 18.47 -13.80
C GLN A 454 -19.48 18.87 -12.75
N GLY A 455 -19.09 19.17 -11.50
CA GLY A 455 -20.01 19.32 -10.36
C GLY A 455 -20.49 17.96 -9.84
N PHE A 456 -21.26 17.98 -8.75
CA PHE A 456 -21.74 16.77 -8.07
C PHE A 456 -23.16 16.92 -7.56
N ASP A 457 -23.89 15.81 -7.41
CA ASP A 457 -25.29 15.78 -6.97
C ASP A 457 -25.53 14.83 -5.77
N THR A 458 -24.51 14.17 -5.26
CA THR A 458 -24.63 13.14 -4.24
C THR A 458 -23.47 13.24 -3.25
N LEU A 459 -23.77 13.02 -1.97
CA LEU A 459 -22.78 12.80 -0.91
C LEU A 459 -22.96 11.39 -0.35
N GLU A 460 -21.88 10.63 -0.33
CA GLU A 460 -21.71 9.41 0.44
C GLU A 460 -20.83 9.72 1.65
N LEU A 461 -21.30 9.39 2.85
CA LEU A 461 -20.58 9.62 4.10
C LEU A 461 -20.50 8.34 4.92
N THR A 462 -19.26 7.90 5.19
CA THR A 462 -18.97 6.79 6.10
C THR A 462 -18.73 7.34 7.51
N THR A 463 -19.52 6.87 8.47
CA THR A 463 -19.48 7.33 9.87
C THR A 463 -18.98 6.25 10.83
N GLY A 464 -18.68 5.05 10.32
CA GLY A 464 -18.25 3.89 11.10
C GLY A 464 -19.34 3.26 11.97
N THR A 465 -20.55 3.78 11.93
CA THR A 465 -21.75 3.23 12.57
C THR A 465 -22.98 3.66 11.79
N ARG A 466 -24.05 2.86 11.88
CA ARG A 466 -25.35 3.24 11.31
C ARG A 466 -25.85 4.55 11.91
N VAL A 467 -26.20 5.50 11.05
CA VAL A 467 -26.84 6.75 11.49
C VAL A 467 -28.27 6.49 11.95
N LYS A 468 -28.67 7.17 13.02
CA LYS A 468 -30.01 7.05 13.58
C LYS A 468 -31.04 7.80 12.74
N SER A 469 -30.69 9.00 12.28
CA SER A 469 -31.53 9.87 11.47
C SER A 469 -30.67 10.81 10.63
N ILE A 470 -31.18 11.20 9.45
CA ILE A 470 -30.71 12.32 8.65
C ILE A 470 -31.80 13.39 8.73
N GLU A 471 -31.44 14.54 9.32
CA GLU A 471 -32.43 15.53 9.74
C GLU A 471 -32.65 16.64 8.71
N ARG A 472 -31.54 17.16 8.12
CA ARG A 472 -31.59 18.35 7.26
C ARG A 472 -30.46 18.37 6.26
N ILE A 473 -30.76 18.93 5.08
CA ILE A 473 -29.73 19.28 4.07
C ILE A 473 -29.86 20.78 3.79
N GLU A 474 -28.74 21.48 3.86
CA GLU A 474 -28.59 22.88 3.45
C GLU A 474 -27.55 22.99 2.34
N ILE A 475 -27.86 23.75 1.29
CA ILE A 475 -26.89 24.14 0.28
C ILE A 475 -26.89 25.66 0.21
N LEU A 476 -25.74 26.26 0.42
CA LEU A 476 -25.52 27.70 0.40
C LEU A 476 -24.70 28.05 -0.85
N ASP A 477 -24.95 29.22 -1.44
CA ASP A 477 -24.07 29.79 -2.45
C ASP A 477 -22.75 30.32 -1.84
N GLY A 478 -21.80 30.73 -2.68
CA GLY A 478 -20.48 31.23 -2.24
C GLY A 478 -20.52 32.53 -1.41
N VAL A 479 -21.69 33.16 -1.25
CA VAL A 479 -21.91 34.35 -0.41
C VAL A 479 -22.80 34.06 0.80
N GLY A 480 -23.22 32.80 0.99
CA GLY A 480 -23.94 32.35 2.17
C GLY A 480 -25.48 32.40 2.06
N ASN A 481 -26.06 32.64 0.88
CA ASN A 481 -27.51 32.56 0.72
C ASN A 481 -27.93 31.10 0.54
N ALA A 482 -29.03 30.71 1.20
CA ALA A 482 -29.57 29.37 1.05
C ALA A 482 -30.17 29.15 -0.34
N ILE A 483 -29.61 28.18 -1.06
CA ILE A 483 -30.17 27.64 -2.32
C ILE A 483 -31.17 26.55 -1.99
N ILE A 484 -30.83 25.68 -1.03
CA ILE A 484 -31.66 24.61 -0.50
C ILE A 484 -31.57 24.65 1.03
N ASP A 485 -32.72 24.52 1.67
CA ASP A 485 -32.86 24.33 3.09
C ASP A 485 -34.06 23.39 3.31
N HIS A 486 -33.75 22.10 3.47
CA HIS A 486 -34.76 21.06 3.57
C HIS A 486 -34.62 20.25 4.86
N VAL A 487 -35.71 20.16 5.63
CA VAL A 487 -35.82 19.32 6.82
C VAL A 487 -36.62 18.08 6.47
N PHE A 488 -36.00 16.90 6.59
CA PHE A 488 -36.66 15.64 6.27
C PHE A 488 -37.82 15.31 7.24
N VAL A 489 -38.94 14.89 6.71
CA VAL A 489 -40.05 14.34 7.46
C VAL A 489 -39.77 12.87 7.82
N THR A 490 -39.23 12.12 6.87
CA THR A 490 -38.78 10.72 7.05
C THR A 490 -37.25 10.72 7.18
N GLN A 491 -36.74 10.38 8.34
CA GLN A 491 -35.30 10.61 8.69
C GLN A 491 -34.47 9.33 8.85
N ASP A 492 -35.11 8.16 8.92
CA ASP A 492 -34.50 6.89 9.36
C ASP A 492 -34.44 5.81 8.25
N ARG A 493 -34.88 6.16 7.05
CA ARG A 493 -34.91 5.23 5.90
C ARG A 493 -34.87 5.97 4.58
N PRO A 494 -34.55 5.27 3.45
CA PRO A 494 -34.61 5.83 2.12
C PRO A 494 -35.95 6.53 1.84
N THR A 495 -35.87 7.77 1.34
CA THR A 495 -37.02 8.60 1.02
C THR A 495 -36.65 9.69 0.02
N VAL A 496 -37.62 10.10 -0.79
CA VAL A 496 -37.49 11.24 -1.71
C VAL A 496 -38.43 12.32 -1.25
N GLU A 497 -37.96 13.49 -0.94
CA GLU A 497 -38.73 14.64 -0.51
C GLU A 497 -38.31 15.90 -1.28
N ASP A 498 -39.23 16.48 -2.04
CA ASP A 498 -38.97 17.62 -2.93
C ASP A 498 -37.80 17.36 -3.91
N GLN A 499 -36.69 18.09 -3.73
CA GLN A 499 -35.50 18.02 -4.57
C GLN A 499 -34.31 17.24 -3.92
N VAL A 500 -34.53 16.65 -2.74
CA VAL A 500 -33.53 15.93 -1.98
C VAL A 500 -33.98 14.49 -1.70
N GLU A 501 -33.02 13.61 -1.53
CA GLU A 501 -33.27 12.18 -1.36
C GLU A 501 -32.30 11.60 -0.34
N ILE A 502 -32.82 10.78 0.58
CA ILE A 502 -32.03 9.81 1.32
C ILE A 502 -31.99 8.55 0.46
N VAL A 503 -30.89 8.29 -0.22
CA VAL A 503 -30.73 7.17 -1.14
C VAL A 503 -30.58 5.86 -0.38
N SER A 504 -29.73 5.85 0.64
CA SER A 504 -29.48 4.67 1.49
C SER A 504 -28.99 5.07 2.87
N ILE A 505 -29.25 4.19 3.84
CA ILE A 505 -28.64 4.20 5.18
C ILE A 505 -28.11 2.80 5.42
N THR A 506 -26.80 2.67 5.54
CA THR A 506 -26.08 1.41 5.76
C THR A 506 -25.67 1.26 7.23
N ASP A 507 -25.02 0.15 7.58
CA ASP A 507 -24.55 -0.07 8.95
C ASP A 507 -23.35 0.80 9.33
N ASP A 508 -22.66 1.39 8.34
CA ASP A 508 -21.46 2.20 8.49
C ASP A 508 -21.58 3.65 7.99
N GLY A 509 -22.74 4.03 7.37
CA GLY A 509 -22.90 5.37 6.83
C GLY A 509 -24.22 5.61 6.10
N PHE A 510 -24.21 6.59 5.18
CA PHE A 510 -25.39 6.93 4.37
C PHE A 510 -25.03 7.61 3.05
N VAL A 511 -26.01 7.65 2.16
CA VAL A 511 -25.96 8.37 0.87
C VAL A 511 -27.16 9.31 0.76
N VAL A 512 -26.88 10.58 0.46
CA VAL A 512 -27.89 11.60 0.20
C VAL A 512 -27.69 12.23 -1.17
N ARG A 513 -28.80 12.53 -1.87
CA ARG A 513 -28.81 13.17 -3.17
C ARG A 513 -29.52 14.52 -3.12
N PHE A 514 -29.04 15.46 -3.93
CA PHE A 514 -29.53 16.83 -3.99
C PHE A 514 -29.33 17.40 -5.42
N PRO A 515 -29.88 18.58 -5.74
CA PRO A 515 -29.62 19.24 -7.02
C PRO A 515 -28.12 19.50 -7.23
N ARG A 516 -27.68 19.30 -8.47
CA ARG A 516 -26.27 19.37 -8.85
C ARG A 516 -25.64 20.71 -8.46
N VAL A 517 -24.55 20.65 -7.70
CA VAL A 517 -23.74 21.79 -7.29
C VAL A 517 -22.72 22.10 -8.39
N LEU A 518 -22.69 23.34 -8.85
CA LEU A 518 -21.83 23.84 -9.95
C LEU A 518 -21.19 25.19 -9.64
N GLU A 519 -21.59 25.84 -8.54
CA GLU A 519 -21.11 27.17 -8.19
C GLU A 519 -19.89 27.11 -7.27
N ASN A 520 -18.91 27.96 -7.55
CA ASN A 520 -17.72 28.07 -6.71
C ASN A 520 -18.06 28.49 -5.29
N ASP A 521 -17.30 27.98 -4.31
CA ASP A 521 -17.47 28.21 -2.88
C ASP A 521 -18.85 27.84 -2.32
N SER A 522 -19.63 27.03 -3.04
CA SER A 522 -20.89 26.48 -2.49
C SER A 522 -20.60 25.59 -1.29
N VAL A 523 -21.43 25.73 -0.25
CA VAL A 523 -21.34 24.96 0.99
C VAL A 523 -22.53 24.05 1.12
N LEU A 524 -22.28 22.74 1.24
CA LEU A 524 -23.28 21.75 1.60
C LEU A 524 -23.15 21.42 3.09
N LYS A 525 -24.24 21.46 3.86
CA LYS A 525 -24.31 20.99 5.25
C LYS A 525 -25.34 19.86 5.36
N VAL A 526 -24.94 18.73 5.94
CA VAL A 526 -25.83 17.62 6.26
C VAL A 526 -25.89 17.43 7.76
N HIS A 527 -27.10 17.52 8.32
CA HIS A 527 -27.38 17.33 9.73
C HIS A 527 -27.89 15.91 9.95
N PHE A 528 -27.27 15.18 10.86
CA PHE A 528 -27.63 13.79 11.14
C PHE A 528 -27.31 13.41 12.58
N VAL A 529 -27.91 12.33 13.07
CA VAL A 529 -27.62 11.76 14.39
C VAL A 529 -26.86 10.45 14.24
N SER A 530 -25.72 10.33 14.88
CA SER A 530 -24.90 9.11 14.88
C SER A 530 -24.20 8.89 16.22
N ARG A 531 -23.46 7.79 16.34
CA ARG A 531 -22.67 7.41 17.51
C ARG A 531 -21.21 7.20 17.13
N VAL A 532 -20.32 7.38 18.08
CA VAL A 532 -18.88 7.07 17.95
C VAL A 532 -18.53 6.00 18.95
N LEU A 533 -17.91 4.92 18.50
CA LEU A 533 -17.59 3.73 19.29
C LEU A 533 -16.10 3.56 19.56
N SER A 534 -15.24 4.30 18.86
CA SER A 534 -13.79 4.28 19.00
C SER A 534 -13.25 5.62 19.53
N PHE A 535 -11.99 5.62 19.99
CA PHE A 535 -11.33 6.85 20.46
C PHE A 535 -11.26 7.93 19.37
N SER A 536 -11.05 7.51 18.13
CA SER A 536 -10.94 8.39 16.96
C SER A 536 -11.68 7.73 15.79
N THR A 537 -12.63 8.44 15.20
CA THR A 537 -13.40 8.00 14.03
C THR A 537 -13.34 9.10 12.99
N THR A 538 -12.79 8.80 11.83
CA THR A 538 -12.80 9.70 10.68
C THR A 538 -14.12 9.52 9.91
N PHE A 539 -14.84 10.61 9.67
CA PHE A 539 -16.02 10.61 8.82
C PHE A 539 -15.57 10.84 7.38
N GLU A 540 -15.47 9.74 6.61
CA GLU A 540 -14.96 9.78 5.25
C GLU A 540 -16.07 10.15 4.27
N GLY A 541 -15.95 11.34 3.67
CA GLY A 541 -16.89 11.84 2.68
C GLY A 541 -16.40 11.61 1.24
N ARG A 542 -17.33 11.26 0.37
CA ARG A 542 -17.14 11.28 -1.09
C ARG A 542 -18.33 11.96 -1.74
N VAL A 543 -18.08 12.84 -2.70
CA VAL A 543 -19.14 13.36 -3.56
C VAL A 543 -19.17 12.58 -4.86
N LEU A 544 -20.36 12.47 -5.44
CA LEU A 544 -20.59 11.72 -6.68
C LEU A 544 -21.44 12.54 -7.64
N LEU A 545 -21.27 12.24 -8.92
CA LEU A 545 -22.26 12.49 -9.95
C LEU A 545 -22.90 11.14 -10.26
N LEU A 546 -24.01 10.85 -9.58
CA LEU A 546 -24.55 9.49 -9.47
C LEU A 546 -24.92 8.87 -10.83
N ALA A 547 -25.38 9.69 -11.77
CA ALA A 547 -25.76 9.21 -13.11
C ALA A 547 -24.56 8.77 -13.96
N GLU A 548 -23.35 9.20 -13.62
CA GLU A 548 -22.13 9.01 -14.40
C GLU A 548 -21.12 8.11 -13.66
N ASP A 549 -21.46 7.62 -12.48
CA ASP A 549 -20.59 6.82 -11.59
C ASP A 549 -19.23 7.51 -11.31
N ALA A 550 -19.21 8.83 -11.40
CA ALA A 550 -18.04 9.66 -11.17
C ALA A 550 -18.00 10.10 -9.72
N PHE A 551 -16.81 10.11 -9.10
CA PHE A 551 -16.68 10.48 -7.69
C PHE A 551 -15.38 11.26 -7.40
N GLN A 552 -15.40 11.97 -6.28
CA GLN A 552 -14.24 12.68 -5.73
C GLN A 552 -14.26 12.62 -4.21
N GLY A 553 -13.09 12.31 -3.61
CA GLY A 553 -12.93 12.29 -2.17
C GLY A 553 -12.95 13.69 -1.56
N VAL A 554 -13.39 13.77 -0.31
CA VAL A 554 -13.38 14.98 0.51
C VAL A 554 -12.07 15.04 1.28
N VAL A 555 -11.41 16.18 1.28
CA VAL A 555 -10.18 16.44 2.05
C VAL A 555 -10.54 17.25 3.29
N ALA A 556 -9.96 16.90 4.44
CA ALA A 556 -10.16 17.67 5.67
C ALA A 556 -9.66 19.11 5.48
N GLY A 557 -10.51 20.09 5.79
CA GLY A 557 -10.20 21.49 5.64
C GLY A 557 -11.34 22.41 6.07
N ASP A 558 -11.12 23.72 6.04
CA ASP A 558 -12.10 24.74 6.40
C ASP A 558 -13.21 24.79 5.33
N ALA A 559 -14.35 24.21 5.63
CA ALA A 559 -15.49 24.07 4.74
C ALA A 559 -16.67 24.98 5.10
N ALA A 560 -16.90 25.25 6.38
CA ALA A 560 -18.03 26.07 6.82
C ALA A 560 -17.77 27.57 6.60
N LEU A 561 -18.83 28.31 6.27
CA LEU A 561 -18.74 29.77 6.24
C LEU A 561 -18.53 30.32 7.63
N LEU A 562 -17.63 31.27 7.78
CA LEU A 562 -17.28 31.90 9.04
C LEU A 562 -18.43 32.82 9.52
N ASP A 563 -19.30 32.27 10.31
CA ASP A 563 -20.27 32.98 11.13
C ASP A 563 -20.20 32.50 12.58
N ASP A 564 -20.98 33.10 13.48
CA ASP A 564 -20.98 32.72 14.88
C ASP A 564 -21.41 31.27 15.13
N ALA A 565 -22.18 30.67 14.26
CA ALA A 565 -22.64 29.29 14.34
C ALA A 565 -21.54 28.29 13.93
N ASP A 566 -20.60 28.71 13.05
CA ASP A 566 -19.56 27.86 12.51
C ASP A 566 -18.23 27.91 13.29
N ILE A 567 -18.07 28.84 14.25
CA ILE A 567 -16.88 28.96 15.10
C ILE A 567 -16.40 27.65 15.74
N PRO A 568 -17.29 26.69 16.15
CA PRO A 568 -16.85 25.42 16.70
C PRO A 568 -16.17 24.47 15.73
N PHE A 569 -16.29 24.66 14.42
CA PHE A 569 -15.60 23.85 13.40
C PHE A 569 -14.08 24.03 13.50
N LYS A 570 -13.32 22.98 13.26
CA LYS A 570 -11.86 22.97 13.40
C LYS A 570 -11.15 22.39 12.19
N SER A 571 -11.73 22.55 11.02
CA SER A 571 -11.14 22.17 9.72
C SER A 571 -10.67 20.71 9.65
N ASP A 572 -11.47 19.77 10.21
CA ASP A 572 -11.13 18.35 10.27
C ASP A 572 -12.39 17.48 10.25
N VAL A 573 -12.28 16.30 9.71
CA VAL A 573 -13.36 15.30 9.59
C VAL A 573 -13.27 14.19 10.64
N THR A 574 -12.32 14.27 11.58
CA THR A 574 -12.11 13.28 12.63
C THR A 574 -12.81 13.67 13.93
N VAL A 575 -13.66 12.79 14.42
CA VAL A 575 -14.36 12.91 15.71
C VAL A 575 -13.58 12.12 16.77
N LEU A 576 -13.38 12.74 17.93
CA LEU A 576 -12.69 12.16 19.06
C LEU A 576 -13.68 11.80 20.17
N SER A 577 -13.48 10.65 20.81
CA SER A 577 -14.23 10.23 22.01
C SER A 577 -13.27 9.86 23.15
N PRO A 578 -12.77 10.85 23.92
CA PRO A 578 -11.81 10.60 25.00
C PRO A 578 -12.33 9.67 26.10
N SER A 579 -13.65 9.58 26.27
CA SER A 579 -14.29 8.69 27.24
C SER A 579 -14.05 7.21 27.01
N VAL A 580 -13.74 6.81 25.78
CA VAL A 580 -13.42 5.42 25.40
C VAL A 580 -12.21 4.87 26.18
N ASN A 581 -11.22 5.68 26.49
CA ASN A 581 -10.01 5.23 27.22
C ASN A 581 -10.25 4.81 28.67
N SER A 582 -11.37 5.21 29.29
CA SER A 582 -11.68 4.95 30.70
C SER A 582 -12.88 4.02 30.92
N GLY A 583 -13.53 3.57 29.84
CA GLY A 583 -14.79 2.83 29.89
C GLY A 583 -14.68 1.31 29.72
N SER A 584 -15.82 0.64 29.74
CA SER A 584 -15.99 -0.77 29.39
C SER A 584 -15.73 -1.00 27.89
N LEU A 585 -15.27 -2.22 27.51
CA LEU A 585 -15.25 -2.66 26.10
C LEU A 585 -16.63 -3.05 25.58
N VAL A 586 -17.60 -3.27 26.49
CA VAL A 586 -19.01 -3.53 26.16
C VAL A 586 -19.81 -2.28 26.46
N GLY A 587 -20.44 -1.72 25.46
CA GLY A 587 -21.35 -0.59 25.55
C GLY A 587 -22.76 -0.99 26.00
N ALA A 588 -23.80 -0.47 25.36
CA ALA A 588 -25.17 -0.84 25.66
C ALA A 588 -25.41 -2.34 25.40
N LEU A 589 -26.06 -2.99 26.35
CA LEU A 589 -26.58 -4.36 26.21
C LEU A 589 -28.08 -4.29 26.38
N ASP A 590 -28.81 -4.48 25.30
CA ASP A 590 -30.26 -4.39 25.26
C ASP A 590 -30.90 -5.74 24.94
N VAL A 591 -32.06 -5.97 25.51
CA VAL A 591 -32.87 -7.16 25.27
C VAL A 591 -34.30 -6.79 24.82
N SER A 592 -34.86 -7.55 23.89
CA SER A 592 -36.19 -7.31 23.31
C SER A 592 -37.33 -7.37 24.35
N THR A 593 -37.13 -8.13 25.42
CA THR A 593 -38.06 -8.29 26.53
C THR A 593 -37.35 -8.67 27.81
N THR A 594 -37.89 -8.29 28.93
CA THR A 594 -37.37 -8.70 30.26
C THR A 594 -37.86 -10.08 30.72
N VAL A 595 -38.86 -10.66 30.01
CA VAL A 595 -39.38 -12.00 30.30
C VAL A 595 -39.74 -12.67 28.97
N ILE A 596 -39.21 -13.87 28.74
CA ILE A 596 -39.64 -14.71 27.62
C ILE A 596 -40.66 -15.77 28.06
N THR A 597 -41.53 -16.13 27.17
CA THR A 597 -42.58 -17.16 27.35
C THR A 597 -42.51 -18.18 26.21
N PRO A 598 -41.56 -19.09 26.20
CA PRO A 598 -41.32 -19.98 25.05
C PRO A 598 -42.36 -21.11 25.00
N ASN A 599 -43.61 -20.74 24.73
CA ASN A 599 -44.76 -21.62 24.66
C ASN A 599 -45.25 -21.88 23.22
N GLY A 600 -44.67 -21.19 22.21
CA GLY A 600 -44.93 -21.38 20.78
C GLY A 600 -46.14 -20.58 20.25
N ASP A 601 -46.57 -19.54 20.98
CA ASP A 601 -47.68 -18.67 20.55
C ASP A 601 -47.19 -17.45 19.71
N SER A 602 -45.88 -17.38 19.45
CA SER A 602 -45.19 -16.31 18.71
C SER A 602 -45.09 -14.97 19.48
N ALA A 603 -45.48 -14.94 20.75
CA ALA A 603 -45.37 -13.75 21.61
C ALA A 603 -44.28 -13.98 22.66
N ASN A 604 -43.17 -13.26 22.58
CA ASN A 604 -42.01 -13.38 23.46
C ASN A 604 -41.42 -14.80 23.58
N ASP A 605 -41.55 -15.62 22.56
CA ASP A 605 -40.96 -16.96 22.52
C ASP A 605 -39.43 -16.92 22.49
N HIS A 606 -38.84 -15.81 22.03
CA HIS A 606 -37.42 -15.64 21.89
C HIS A 606 -36.90 -14.35 22.56
N LEU A 607 -35.77 -14.47 23.24
CA LEU A 607 -35.01 -13.30 23.68
C LEU A 607 -34.10 -12.87 22.55
N LYS A 608 -34.39 -11.74 21.92
CA LYS A 608 -33.48 -11.09 20.96
C LYS A 608 -32.61 -10.10 21.76
N MET A 609 -31.36 -9.99 21.39
CA MET A 609 -30.43 -9.11 22.07
C MET A 609 -29.61 -8.28 21.09
N SER A 610 -29.14 -7.13 21.56
CA SER A 610 -28.14 -6.32 20.88
C SER A 610 -27.11 -5.81 21.88
N TYR A 611 -25.89 -5.68 21.43
CA TYR A 611 -24.79 -5.13 22.24
C TYR A 611 -23.85 -4.33 21.37
N GLU A 612 -23.02 -3.49 22.01
CA GLU A 612 -22.03 -2.65 21.38
C GLU A 612 -20.63 -3.08 21.85
N ILE A 613 -19.68 -3.16 20.91
CA ILE A 613 -18.25 -3.34 21.21
C ILE A 613 -17.56 -2.01 21.02
N LEU A 614 -16.78 -1.58 22.01
CA LEU A 614 -16.12 -0.29 22.07
C LEU A 614 -14.61 -0.47 22.25
N ALA A 615 -13.83 0.42 21.64
CA ALA A 615 -12.42 0.61 21.96
C ALA A 615 -11.51 -0.64 21.84
N VAL A 616 -11.85 -1.59 20.99
CA VAL A 616 -10.93 -2.65 20.58
C VAL A 616 -10.07 -2.16 19.42
N VAL A 617 -8.84 -2.66 19.32
CA VAL A 617 -7.92 -2.36 18.21
C VAL A 617 -7.87 -3.63 17.34
N GLY A 618 -8.54 -3.58 16.18
CA GLY A 618 -8.80 -4.78 15.39
C GLY A 618 -9.83 -5.70 16.05
N GLU A 619 -9.84 -6.96 15.68
CA GLU A 619 -10.79 -7.95 16.19
C GLU A 619 -10.45 -8.38 17.64
N ALA A 620 -11.46 -8.50 18.48
CA ALA A 620 -11.37 -9.03 19.85
C ALA A 620 -12.23 -10.27 20.02
N GLU A 621 -11.85 -11.17 20.93
CA GLU A 621 -12.66 -12.34 21.24
C GLU A 621 -13.91 -11.93 22.04
N VAL A 622 -15.09 -12.29 21.52
CA VAL A 622 -16.40 -11.97 22.09
C VAL A 622 -17.12 -13.25 22.45
N THR A 623 -17.68 -13.27 23.67
CA THR A 623 -18.47 -14.38 24.17
C THR A 623 -19.85 -13.90 24.62
N VAL A 624 -20.92 -14.51 24.10
CA VAL A 624 -22.31 -14.26 24.53
C VAL A 624 -22.88 -15.52 25.13
N GLU A 625 -23.17 -15.49 26.42
CA GLU A 625 -23.58 -16.66 27.19
C GLU A 625 -24.75 -16.36 28.13
N ILE A 626 -25.58 -17.38 28.35
CA ILE A 626 -26.68 -17.35 29.33
C ILE A 626 -26.30 -18.22 30.52
N PHE A 627 -26.46 -17.67 31.71
CA PHE A 627 -26.18 -18.31 32.97
C PHE A 627 -27.46 -18.40 33.82
N ASN A 628 -27.52 -19.48 34.66
CA ASN A 628 -28.47 -19.50 35.76
C ASN A 628 -27.96 -18.66 36.96
N LEU A 629 -28.79 -18.45 37.96
CA LEU A 629 -28.39 -17.70 39.16
C LEU A 629 -27.30 -18.38 40.01
N ALA A 630 -27.00 -19.62 39.77
CA ALA A 630 -25.85 -20.33 40.39
C ALA A 630 -24.53 -20.11 39.65
N GLY A 631 -24.53 -19.32 38.56
CA GLY A 631 -23.36 -19.05 37.75
C GLY A 631 -22.96 -20.17 36.79
N GLN A 632 -23.86 -21.15 36.55
CA GLN A 632 -23.62 -22.23 35.60
C GLN A 632 -24.06 -21.78 34.22
N SER A 633 -23.23 -22.03 33.21
CA SER A 633 -23.55 -21.81 31.80
C SER A 633 -24.73 -22.68 31.41
N VAL A 634 -25.74 -22.07 30.82
CA VAL A 634 -26.97 -22.70 30.33
C VAL A 634 -26.95 -22.85 28.83
N ARG A 635 -26.53 -21.78 28.13
CA ARG A 635 -26.45 -21.73 26.68
C ARG A 635 -25.36 -20.76 26.25
N ARG A 636 -24.51 -21.23 25.35
CA ARG A 636 -23.55 -20.37 24.64
C ARG A 636 -24.14 -19.98 23.29
N LEU A 637 -24.36 -18.69 23.08
CA LEU A 637 -25.01 -18.17 21.89
C LEU A 637 -24.01 -17.78 20.80
N PHE A 638 -22.86 -17.20 21.22
CA PHE A 638 -21.81 -16.76 20.31
C PHE A 638 -20.44 -16.87 20.97
N VAL A 639 -19.44 -17.28 20.19
CA VAL A 639 -18.02 -17.15 20.47
C VAL A 639 -17.32 -16.89 19.15
N GLY A 640 -16.59 -15.81 19.04
CA GLY A 640 -15.88 -15.46 17.82
C GLY A 640 -15.14 -14.14 17.94
N LEU A 641 -14.45 -13.75 16.88
CA LEU A 641 -13.78 -12.46 16.78
C LEU A 641 -14.77 -11.41 16.26
N ALA A 642 -14.68 -10.20 16.79
CA ALA A 642 -15.49 -9.07 16.34
C ALA A 642 -14.78 -7.74 16.58
N ASP A 643 -15.02 -6.78 15.69
CA ASP A 643 -14.53 -5.40 15.72
C ASP A 643 -15.43 -4.47 16.54
N ASN A 644 -15.04 -3.19 16.66
CA ASN A 644 -15.93 -2.14 17.15
C ASN A 644 -17.20 -2.11 16.29
N GLY A 645 -18.36 -2.14 16.95
CA GLY A 645 -19.62 -2.18 16.21
C GLY A 645 -20.83 -2.41 17.08
N VAL A 646 -22.01 -2.39 16.44
CA VAL A 646 -23.30 -2.74 17.02
C VAL A 646 -23.72 -4.11 16.48
N TYR A 647 -23.93 -5.05 17.38
CA TYR A 647 -24.28 -6.43 17.05
C TYR A 647 -25.69 -6.75 17.49
N ASN A 648 -26.48 -7.29 16.59
CA ASN A 648 -27.88 -7.65 16.83
C ASN A 648 -28.25 -8.93 16.05
N THR A 649 -29.50 -9.34 16.10
CA THR A 649 -29.98 -10.55 15.41
C THR A 649 -29.95 -10.45 13.88
N GLU A 650 -29.81 -9.26 13.29
CA GLU A 650 -29.67 -9.05 11.85
C GLU A 650 -28.22 -9.26 11.41
N SER A 651 -27.27 -8.66 12.15
CA SER A 651 -25.84 -8.82 11.89
C SER A 651 -25.30 -10.20 12.33
N GLN A 652 -25.88 -10.76 13.41
CA GLN A 652 -25.53 -12.09 13.95
C GLN A 652 -26.80 -12.88 14.28
N PRO A 653 -27.29 -13.74 13.36
CA PRO A 653 -28.55 -14.50 13.58
C PRO A 653 -28.55 -15.39 14.84
N GLY A 654 -27.37 -15.73 15.39
CA GLY A 654 -27.23 -16.48 16.64
C GLY A 654 -27.59 -15.68 17.90
N LEU A 655 -27.76 -14.35 17.83
CA LEU A 655 -28.12 -13.50 18.96
C LEU A 655 -29.64 -13.53 19.27
N SER A 656 -30.18 -14.74 19.31
CA SER A 656 -31.56 -15.01 19.69
C SER A 656 -31.60 -16.29 20.49
N TRP A 657 -32.31 -16.30 21.60
CA TRP A 657 -32.45 -17.47 22.47
C TRP A 657 -33.91 -17.89 22.62
N ASP A 658 -34.15 -19.20 22.47
CA ASP A 658 -35.45 -19.87 22.46
C ASP A 658 -35.84 -20.50 23.80
N GLY A 659 -35.15 -20.19 24.88
CA GLY A 659 -35.39 -20.78 26.19
C GLY A 659 -34.85 -22.19 26.37
N ARG A 660 -33.93 -22.67 25.51
CA ARG A 660 -33.35 -24.02 25.60
C ARG A 660 -31.87 -23.97 25.97
N ASN A 661 -31.44 -25.01 26.74
CA ASN A 661 -30.03 -25.19 27.06
C ASN A 661 -29.24 -25.79 25.88
N ASP A 662 -27.95 -26.05 26.06
CA ASP A 662 -27.08 -26.63 25.02
C ASP A 662 -27.51 -28.03 24.57
N GLU A 663 -28.27 -28.75 25.39
CA GLU A 663 -28.83 -30.07 25.07
C GLU A 663 -30.19 -29.97 24.34
N GLY A 664 -30.69 -28.76 24.08
CA GLY A 664 -31.97 -28.51 23.43
C GLY A 664 -33.19 -28.67 24.33
N VAL A 665 -32.98 -28.80 25.65
CA VAL A 665 -34.04 -28.95 26.64
C VAL A 665 -34.49 -27.59 27.15
N LEU A 666 -35.81 -27.41 27.27
CA LEU A 666 -36.40 -26.19 27.78
C LEU A 666 -35.98 -25.98 29.24
N VAL A 667 -35.49 -24.77 29.55
CA VAL A 667 -34.97 -24.48 30.90
C VAL A 667 -36.13 -24.27 31.91
N PRO A 668 -35.98 -24.52 33.21
CA PRO A 668 -37.00 -24.25 34.20
C PRO A 668 -37.38 -22.75 34.25
N PRO A 669 -38.63 -22.40 34.59
CA PRO A 669 -39.04 -21.01 34.84
C PRO A 669 -38.16 -20.39 35.95
N GLY A 670 -37.69 -19.18 35.75
CA GLY A 670 -36.82 -18.51 36.70
C GLY A 670 -36.11 -17.27 36.16
N LEU A 671 -35.17 -16.75 36.91
CA LEU A 671 -34.28 -15.70 36.47
C LEU A 671 -33.00 -16.27 35.90
N TYR A 672 -32.53 -15.64 34.82
CA TYR A 672 -31.31 -15.96 34.10
C TYR A 672 -30.50 -14.68 33.89
N LEU A 673 -29.24 -14.85 33.59
CA LEU A 673 -28.29 -13.78 33.31
C LEU A 673 -27.75 -13.96 31.90
N LEU A 674 -27.92 -12.93 31.07
CA LEU A 674 -27.23 -12.78 29.80
C LEU A 674 -25.91 -12.05 30.05
N GLN A 675 -24.81 -12.64 29.66
CA GLN A 675 -23.48 -12.02 29.75
C GLN A 675 -22.89 -11.86 28.35
N VAL A 676 -22.37 -10.67 28.09
CA VAL A 676 -21.49 -10.37 26.94
C VAL A 676 -20.12 -10.05 27.51
N GLY A 677 -19.13 -10.87 27.14
CA GLY A 677 -17.71 -10.71 27.49
C GLY A 677 -16.90 -10.34 26.24
N VAL A 678 -15.94 -9.43 26.38
CA VAL A 678 -14.99 -9.03 25.34
C VAL A 678 -13.58 -9.10 25.90
N GLU A 679 -12.70 -9.85 25.25
CA GLU A 679 -11.29 -9.98 25.60
C GLU A 679 -10.43 -9.24 24.56
N GLY A 680 -10.05 -8.00 24.86
CA GLY A 680 -9.14 -7.19 24.04
C GLY A 680 -7.69 -7.33 24.51
N ASP A 681 -6.75 -6.87 23.70
CA ASP A 681 -5.29 -7.01 23.92
C ASP A 681 -4.79 -6.43 25.25
N ALA A 682 -5.38 -5.31 25.70
CA ALA A 682 -4.94 -4.59 26.90
C ALA A 682 -5.84 -4.81 28.11
N ARG A 683 -7.08 -5.22 27.90
CA ARG A 683 -8.09 -5.37 28.97
C ARG A 683 -9.24 -6.26 28.52
N SER A 684 -9.97 -6.83 29.48
CA SER A 684 -11.24 -7.53 29.26
C SER A 684 -12.38 -6.81 29.95
N SER A 685 -13.59 -6.94 29.42
CA SER A 685 -14.81 -6.40 30.00
C SER A 685 -15.95 -7.39 29.86
N ALA A 686 -16.88 -7.39 30.82
CA ALA A 686 -18.11 -8.15 30.70
C ALA A 686 -19.28 -7.33 31.25
N THR A 687 -20.40 -7.39 30.54
CA THR A 687 -21.67 -6.78 30.95
C THR A 687 -22.71 -7.86 31.11
N VAL A 688 -23.55 -7.71 32.14
CA VAL A 688 -24.55 -8.72 32.50
C VAL A 688 -25.94 -8.07 32.59
N GLN A 689 -26.91 -8.68 31.90
CA GLN A 689 -28.33 -8.26 31.90
C GLN A 689 -29.21 -9.40 32.47
N PRO A 690 -29.95 -9.18 33.56
CA PRO A 690 -30.92 -10.15 34.07
C PRO A 690 -32.22 -10.16 33.25
N PHE A 691 -32.81 -11.34 33.09
CA PHE A 691 -34.09 -11.55 32.46
C PHE A 691 -34.82 -12.76 33.03
N GLY A 692 -36.10 -12.93 32.76
CA GLY A 692 -36.96 -14.00 33.27
C GLY A 692 -37.37 -14.99 32.17
N VAL A 693 -37.64 -16.23 32.58
CA VAL A 693 -38.33 -17.25 31.79
C VAL A 693 -39.58 -17.65 32.55
N ALA A 694 -40.73 -17.62 31.86
CA ALA A 694 -42.02 -18.03 32.36
C ALA A 694 -42.77 -18.88 31.32
N TYR A 695 -43.75 -19.71 31.74
CA TYR A 695 -44.55 -20.53 30.84
C TYR A 695 -46.03 -20.24 31.03
#